data_76dc016104575d697dae9cddef817616
#
_entry.id   76dc016104575d697dae9cddef817616
#
_cell.length_a   1.000
_cell.length_b   1.000
_cell.length_c   1.000
_cell.angle_alpha   90.00
_cell.angle_beta   90.00
_cell.angle_gamma   90.00
#
_symmetry.space_group_name_H-M   'P 1'
#
loop_
_entity.id
_entity.type
_entity.pdbx_description
1 polymer ?
#
loop_
_entity_poly.entity_id
_entity_poly.type
_entity_poly.pdbx_seq_one_letter_code
_entity_poly.pdbx_strand_id
1 'polypeptide(L)'
;MAAFFVPVVAMIIIFAQRGIFPFGEECFLRTDMYHQYAPFFSEFQYKLTHGGSLLYSWDIGMGVNFSALYAYYLASPVNWLLILCPKKFIIEFMTILIVLKTGLSGLSLSWYLKKHFGVNNFGVGFFGIFYALSGYMAAYSWNIMWLDCIMLFPIILLGLEQLVKEKRGTLYCITLGLSILSNYYISIMICIFMVIYVIAQMILNPPKSFGAFMGTGLRFAFYSLLAGGLAAVVLLPEIYALQVTASGDFDFPKTFSSYFSIFDMIARHIGNVGTEIGLDHWPNIYCGAAVLMFFLLYLGSRKITFREKAVYCTMLILFFASFSVNVLNFIWHGFHYPNSLPCRQSFIYIALMLFMCYHAYIHLEDTSWKSVCLAFWGAVSFVLLAEKLVNNPEQYHFSVFYVALLFIAVYGGLIYLYHKGKWSLDAILLTALAVIAIEAAVNTAVTSIPTTSRTAYVKDNQDVEELVWNIKSDTFYRVEKTDRKTKNDGAWMNFPSVSLFSSTANASLSDFFRKMGCESSTNAYSIAGSTPLVDSLLSVRYGIYGDQQPADGLRDLSARKGSMWLYENKFTLPVAFMLPSDVEGNWIMDSGNPAHVQNDLCDVLDTEHVLLPNESVTEGRKLTFTAEETGDYYVYVTNKKVKEVTAVIGEQTESFDNVDRGYFMELGRINKDVEVRLEAGDDGSPTLQAEVWRFNPQALEAVYGKMNRNPMVLSRWTDTELSGSITADTAGVMYTSIPYDKGWTILVDGKAAASRKMFDTFLAVDISEGTHRISFSYEPEGLGTGAWITGVSAAVLGVTVLAGISRRKKKDRAVSGYSIRKNHKENKKSQKKESGSKQENRTKENEK
;
A
#
# COMPACT_ATOMS: atom_id res chain seq x y z
N MET A 1 -20.84 -19.58 5.89
CA MET A 1 -21.73 -18.39 5.81
C MET A 1 -21.52 -17.45 7.00
N ALA A 2 -21.60 -17.90 8.29
CA ALA A 2 -21.38 -17.03 9.45
C ALA A 2 -20.06 -16.25 9.38
N ALA A 3 -18.96 -16.91 8.99
CA ALA A 3 -17.65 -16.27 8.85
C ALA A 3 -17.56 -15.17 7.78
N PHE A 4 -18.54 -15.04 6.92
CA PHE A 4 -18.67 -13.92 5.99
C PHE A 4 -19.64 -12.87 6.52
N PHE A 5 -20.86 -13.27 6.86
CA PHE A 5 -21.90 -12.30 7.20
C PHE A 5 -21.71 -11.64 8.56
N VAL A 6 -21.14 -12.33 9.56
CA VAL A 6 -20.92 -11.73 10.88
C VAL A 6 -19.91 -10.57 10.81
N PRO A 7 -18.72 -10.70 10.19
CA PRO A 7 -17.81 -9.57 10.02
C PRO A 7 -18.41 -8.43 9.18
N VAL A 8 -19.13 -8.75 8.09
CA VAL A 8 -19.78 -7.73 7.25
C VAL A 8 -20.80 -6.94 8.05
N VAL A 9 -21.70 -7.63 8.78
CA VAL A 9 -22.74 -6.97 9.60
C VAL A 9 -22.11 -6.17 10.74
N ALA A 10 -21.08 -6.71 11.40
CA ALA A 10 -20.36 -5.99 12.45
C ALA A 10 -19.76 -4.68 11.93
N MET A 11 -19.09 -4.71 10.79
CA MET A 11 -18.51 -3.51 10.16
C MET A 11 -19.61 -2.49 9.78
N ILE A 12 -20.73 -2.93 9.21
CA ILE A 12 -21.84 -2.04 8.85
C ILE A 12 -22.44 -1.38 10.12
N ILE A 13 -22.62 -2.14 11.21
CA ILE A 13 -23.11 -1.59 12.48
C ILE A 13 -22.14 -0.56 13.04
N ILE A 14 -20.85 -0.84 13.04
CA ILE A 14 -19.82 0.10 13.50
C ILE A 14 -19.83 1.36 12.64
N PHE A 15 -19.91 1.23 11.32
CA PHE A 15 -19.98 2.37 10.41
C PHE A 15 -21.23 3.22 10.62
N ALA A 16 -22.39 2.58 10.85
CA ALA A 16 -23.62 3.28 11.17
C ALA A 16 -23.50 4.04 12.50
N GLN A 17 -22.92 3.44 13.53
CA GLN A 17 -22.67 4.08 14.81
C GLN A 17 -21.72 5.28 14.70
N ARG A 18 -20.73 5.22 13.82
CA ARG A 18 -19.74 6.27 13.58
C ARG A 18 -20.24 7.36 12.62
N GLY A 19 -21.47 7.25 12.09
CA GLY A 19 -21.99 8.21 11.13
C GLY A 19 -21.29 8.21 9.78
N ILE A 20 -20.68 7.09 9.39
CA ILE A 20 -20.04 6.96 8.06
C ILE A 20 -21.13 6.89 7.00
N PHE A 21 -20.97 7.68 5.93
CA PHE A 21 -21.95 7.72 4.83
C PHE A 21 -22.31 6.31 4.31
N PRO A 22 -23.60 5.97 4.06
CA PRO A 22 -24.76 6.84 4.03
C PRO A 22 -25.49 7.07 5.36
N PHE A 23 -24.93 6.65 6.49
CA PHE A 23 -25.54 6.76 7.82
C PHE A 23 -25.34 8.14 8.48
N GLY A 24 -24.43 8.96 7.93
CA GLY A 24 -24.12 10.31 8.38
C GLY A 24 -23.18 11.00 7.38
N GLU A 25 -22.45 12.02 7.83
CA GLU A 25 -21.59 12.86 6.99
C GLU A 25 -20.09 12.55 7.13
N GLU A 26 -19.75 11.50 7.88
CA GLU A 26 -18.37 11.04 8.04
C GLU A 26 -17.98 10.06 6.95
N CYS A 27 -16.67 9.82 6.79
CA CYS A 27 -16.11 8.79 5.92
C CYS A 27 -14.97 8.02 6.60
N PHE A 28 -14.67 6.83 6.08
CA PHE A 28 -13.56 6.03 6.55
C PHE A 28 -12.33 6.27 5.64
N LEU A 29 -11.67 7.42 5.87
CA LEU A 29 -10.41 7.77 5.23
C LEU A 29 -9.33 7.88 6.31
N ARG A 30 -8.63 6.78 6.59
CA ARG A 30 -7.54 6.71 7.57
C ARG A 30 -6.19 6.80 6.88
N THR A 31 -5.27 7.62 7.41
CA THR A 31 -3.87 7.71 6.97
C THR A 31 -3.72 7.77 5.43
N ASP A 32 -3.09 6.77 4.81
CA ASP A 32 -2.85 6.74 3.36
C ASP A 32 -4.13 6.64 2.52
N MET A 33 -5.28 6.23 3.09
CA MET A 33 -6.55 6.34 2.36
C MET A 33 -6.90 7.79 2.04
N TYR A 34 -6.62 8.70 2.97
CA TYR A 34 -6.86 10.13 2.81
C TYR A 34 -5.89 10.75 1.79
N HIS A 35 -4.60 10.43 1.95
CA HIS A 35 -3.53 11.11 1.22
C HIS A 35 -3.18 10.46 -0.13
N GLN A 36 -3.39 9.15 -0.30
CA GLN A 36 -2.91 8.36 -1.45
C GLN A 36 -4.03 7.57 -2.12
N TYR A 37 -4.74 6.66 -1.40
CA TYR A 37 -5.68 5.77 -2.07
C TYR A 37 -6.85 6.51 -2.71
N ALA A 38 -7.51 7.44 -2.02
CA ALA A 38 -8.64 8.16 -2.60
C ALA A 38 -8.22 8.95 -3.85
N PRO A 39 -7.12 9.74 -3.86
CA PRO A 39 -6.60 10.37 -5.07
C PRO A 39 -6.28 9.39 -6.20
N PHE A 40 -5.56 8.30 -5.93
CA PHE A 40 -5.14 7.37 -6.96
C PHE A 40 -6.32 6.54 -7.53
N PHE A 41 -7.33 6.23 -6.71
CA PHE A 41 -8.58 5.64 -7.17
C PHE A 41 -9.36 6.61 -8.07
N SER A 42 -9.34 7.92 -7.77
CA SER A 42 -9.95 8.94 -8.61
C SER A 42 -9.27 9.01 -9.98
N GLU A 43 -7.95 9.07 -9.99
CA GLU A 43 -7.17 9.10 -11.24
C GLU A 43 -7.39 7.83 -12.08
N PHE A 44 -7.39 6.67 -11.44
CA PHE A 44 -7.65 5.41 -12.14
C PHE A 44 -9.07 5.37 -12.73
N GLN A 45 -10.08 5.81 -11.97
CA GLN A 45 -11.46 5.90 -12.44
C GLN A 45 -11.59 6.86 -13.62
N TYR A 46 -10.91 8.02 -13.54
CA TYR A 46 -10.90 9.01 -14.62
C TYR A 46 -10.31 8.43 -15.90
N LYS A 47 -9.14 7.79 -15.83
CA LYS A 47 -8.51 7.12 -16.98
C LYS A 47 -9.39 6.02 -17.59
N LEU A 48 -10.05 5.20 -16.77
CA LEU A 48 -10.96 4.16 -17.25
C LEU A 48 -12.20 4.71 -17.97
N THR A 49 -12.70 5.85 -17.54
CA THR A 49 -13.96 6.43 -18.08
C THR A 49 -13.72 7.42 -19.24
N HIS A 50 -12.55 8.03 -19.31
CA HIS A 50 -12.21 9.02 -20.36
C HIS A 50 -11.18 8.50 -21.37
N GLY A 51 -10.74 7.23 -21.27
CA GLY A 51 -9.83 6.59 -22.21
C GLY A 51 -8.37 7.07 -22.07
N GLY A 52 -7.96 7.50 -20.89
CA GLY A 52 -6.58 7.88 -20.58
C GLY A 52 -5.63 6.67 -20.56
N SER A 53 -4.34 6.91 -20.78
CA SER A 53 -3.31 5.87 -20.74
C SER A 53 -3.06 5.34 -19.32
N LEU A 54 -2.92 4.02 -19.18
CA LEU A 54 -2.50 3.40 -17.92
C LEU A 54 -0.97 3.27 -17.79
N LEU A 55 -0.21 3.86 -18.71
CA LEU A 55 1.24 3.81 -18.70
C LEU A 55 1.86 5.02 -18.01
N TYR A 56 1.30 6.22 -18.20
CA TYR A 56 1.80 7.47 -17.65
C TYR A 56 0.65 8.38 -17.21
N SER A 57 0.88 9.24 -16.21
CA SER A 57 -0.07 10.27 -15.79
C SER A 57 0.66 11.57 -15.47
N TRP A 58 0.16 12.68 -16.03
CA TRP A 58 0.58 14.05 -15.70
C TRP A 58 -0.13 14.60 -14.47
N ASP A 59 -1.26 14.01 -14.07
CA ASP A 59 -2.10 14.46 -12.94
C ASP A 59 -1.50 14.09 -11.57
N ILE A 60 -0.35 13.42 -11.57
CA ILE A 60 0.34 12.93 -10.36
C ILE A 60 1.79 13.44 -10.38
N GLY A 61 2.11 14.32 -9.44
CA GLY A 61 3.45 14.89 -9.34
C GLY A 61 3.88 15.58 -10.62
N MET A 62 5.17 15.58 -10.92
CA MET A 62 5.74 16.14 -12.16
C MET A 62 5.43 15.30 -13.41
N GLY A 63 4.59 14.29 -13.28
CA GLY A 63 4.38 13.20 -14.23
C GLY A 63 5.05 11.91 -13.73
N VAL A 64 4.29 10.80 -13.70
CA VAL A 64 4.75 9.53 -13.15
C VAL A 64 4.48 8.36 -14.07
N ASN A 65 5.31 7.33 -13.96
CA ASN A 65 5.02 6.00 -14.45
C ASN A 65 3.76 5.45 -13.75
N PHE A 66 2.60 5.62 -14.40
CA PHE A 66 1.33 5.20 -13.83
C PHE A 66 1.22 3.67 -13.74
N SER A 67 1.91 2.91 -14.59
CA SER A 67 1.89 1.45 -14.51
C SER A 67 2.58 0.94 -13.23
N ALA A 68 3.62 1.61 -12.75
CA ALA A 68 4.26 1.30 -11.48
C ALA A 68 3.36 1.70 -10.29
N LEU A 69 2.77 2.90 -10.33
CA LEU A 69 1.80 3.32 -9.32
C LEU A 69 0.59 2.37 -9.26
N TYR A 70 0.09 1.93 -10.42
CA TYR A 70 -0.97 0.93 -10.54
C TYR A 70 -0.53 -0.40 -9.90
N ALA A 71 0.68 -0.88 -10.17
CA ALA A 71 1.23 -2.11 -9.62
C ALA A 71 1.28 -2.09 -8.08
N TYR A 72 1.64 -0.96 -7.51
CA TYR A 72 1.74 -0.78 -6.07
C TYR A 72 0.37 -0.63 -5.38
N TYR A 73 -0.51 0.27 -5.88
CA TYR A 73 -1.72 0.70 -5.18
C TYR A 73 -3.02 0.10 -5.72
N LEU A 74 -3.11 -0.19 -7.02
CA LEU A 74 -4.37 -0.32 -7.74
C LEU A 74 -4.58 -1.68 -8.42
N ALA A 75 -3.59 -2.57 -8.42
CA ALA A 75 -3.58 -3.78 -9.24
C ALA A 75 -4.58 -4.88 -8.83
N SER A 76 -5.38 -4.68 -7.77
CA SER A 76 -6.47 -5.58 -7.44
C SER A 76 -7.45 -5.69 -8.61
N PRO A 77 -7.76 -6.92 -9.10
CA PRO A 77 -8.71 -7.09 -10.22
C PRO A 77 -10.10 -6.50 -9.96
N VAL A 78 -10.50 -6.42 -8.68
CA VAL A 78 -11.81 -5.87 -8.29
C VAL A 78 -11.86 -4.35 -8.49
N ASN A 79 -10.72 -3.66 -8.49
CA ASN A 79 -10.67 -2.21 -8.70
C ASN A 79 -11.12 -1.79 -10.11
N TRP A 80 -11.08 -2.68 -11.10
CA TRP A 80 -11.64 -2.43 -12.44
C TRP A 80 -13.14 -2.15 -12.43
N LEU A 81 -13.85 -2.55 -11.36
CA LEU A 81 -15.26 -2.19 -11.18
C LEU A 81 -15.48 -0.68 -10.98
N LEU A 82 -14.41 0.11 -10.75
CA LEU A 82 -14.45 1.57 -10.73
C LEU A 82 -15.03 2.18 -12.03
N ILE A 83 -14.90 1.51 -13.17
CA ILE A 83 -15.53 1.95 -14.43
C ILE A 83 -17.05 2.11 -14.30
N LEU A 84 -17.68 1.40 -13.37
CA LEU A 84 -19.12 1.45 -13.09
C LEU A 84 -19.45 2.43 -11.94
N CYS A 85 -18.44 2.97 -11.26
CA CYS A 85 -18.63 3.80 -10.08
C CYS A 85 -18.60 5.29 -10.48
N PRO A 86 -19.66 6.07 -10.21
CA PRO A 86 -19.59 7.53 -10.37
C PRO A 86 -18.50 8.14 -9.47
N LYS A 87 -17.74 9.12 -9.96
CA LYS A 87 -16.63 9.77 -9.26
C LYS A 87 -16.97 10.18 -7.82
N LYS A 88 -18.14 10.77 -7.59
CA LYS A 88 -18.63 11.20 -6.27
C LYS A 88 -18.77 10.10 -5.23
N PHE A 89 -18.72 8.82 -5.62
CA PHE A 89 -18.85 7.65 -4.74
C PHE A 89 -17.58 6.81 -4.62
N ILE A 90 -16.42 7.32 -5.03
CA ILE A 90 -15.14 6.60 -4.95
C ILE A 90 -14.81 6.23 -3.50
N ILE A 91 -15.05 7.11 -2.54
CA ILE A 91 -14.81 6.87 -1.11
C ILE A 91 -15.69 5.70 -0.61
N GLU A 92 -16.97 5.70 -0.98
CA GLU A 92 -17.91 4.65 -0.63
C GLU A 92 -17.56 3.33 -1.32
N PHE A 93 -17.10 3.36 -2.56
CA PHE A 93 -16.62 2.19 -3.27
C PHE A 93 -15.45 1.51 -2.52
N MET A 94 -14.44 2.29 -2.11
CA MET A 94 -13.34 1.77 -1.29
C MET A 94 -13.84 1.18 0.04
N THR A 95 -14.74 1.87 0.71
CA THR A 95 -15.33 1.44 1.99
C THR A 95 -16.09 0.12 1.84
N ILE A 96 -16.90 -0.04 0.79
CA ILE A 96 -17.60 -1.29 0.46
C ILE A 96 -16.61 -2.42 0.18
N LEU A 97 -15.56 -2.15 -0.59
CA LEU A 97 -14.53 -3.16 -0.87
C LEU A 97 -13.84 -3.65 0.41
N ILE A 98 -13.53 -2.76 1.35
CA ILE A 98 -12.94 -3.14 2.65
C ILE A 98 -13.87 -4.09 3.41
N VAL A 99 -15.16 -3.75 3.51
CA VAL A 99 -16.16 -4.59 4.19
C VAL A 99 -16.27 -5.97 3.53
N LEU A 100 -16.37 -6.01 2.20
CA LEU A 100 -16.48 -7.26 1.45
C LEU A 100 -15.21 -8.12 1.58
N LYS A 101 -14.02 -7.55 1.42
CA LYS A 101 -12.74 -8.26 1.54
C LYS A 101 -12.52 -8.78 2.96
N THR A 102 -12.96 -8.03 3.99
CA THR A 102 -12.96 -8.48 5.40
C THR A 102 -13.81 -9.74 5.57
N GLY A 103 -15.07 -9.72 5.10
CA GLY A 103 -15.93 -10.90 5.13
C GLY A 103 -15.38 -12.10 4.34
N LEU A 104 -14.82 -11.84 3.15
CA LEU A 104 -14.19 -12.87 2.31
C LEU A 104 -12.94 -13.47 2.97
N SER A 105 -12.17 -12.70 3.74
CA SER A 105 -11.04 -13.21 4.51
C SER A 105 -11.47 -14.26 5.54
N GLY A 106 -12.56 -13.99 6.28
CA GLY A 106 -13.13 -14.97 7.21
C GLY A 106 -13.66 -16.22 6.51
N LEU A 107 -14.34 -16.05 5.37
CA LEU A 107 -14.85 -17.16 4.56
C LEU A 107 -13.71 -18.04 4.03
N SER A 108 -12.62 -17.44 3.57
CA SER A 108 -11.46 -18.16 3.02
C SER A 108 -10.77 -19.03 4.06
N LEU A 109 -10.54 -18.50 5.29
CA LEU A 109 -10.00 -19.30 6.37
C LEU A 109 -10.95 -20.44 6.76
N SER A 110 -12.25 -20.16 6.88
CA SER A 110 -13.26 -21.20 7.16
C SER A 110 -13.25 -22.30 6.12
N TRP A 111 -13.12 -21.93 4.84
CA TRP A 111 -13.05 -22.90 3.75
C TRP A 111 -11.77 -23.74 3.80
N TYR A 112 -10.62 -23.10 4.10
CA TYR A 112 -9.35 -23.79 4.32
C TYR A 112 -9.45 -24.80 5.45
N LEU A 113 -9.93 -24.41 6.64
CA LEU A 113 -10.07 -25.30 7.81
C LEU A 113 -10.99 -26.48 7.50
N LYS A 114 -12.16 -26.23 6.89
CA LYS A 114 -13.10 -27.27 6.46
C LYS A 114 -12.45 -28.27 5.51
N LYS A 115 -11.65 -27.81 4.54
CA LYS A 115 -11.01 -28.68 3.55
C LYS A 115 -9.83 -29.45 4.12
N HIS A 116 -9.03 -28.81 4.97
CA HIS A 116 -7.86 -29.42 5.60
C HIS A 116 -8.26 -30.57 6.56
N PHE A 117 -9.18 -30.30 7.47
CA PHE A 117 -9.61 -31.26 8.49
C PHE A 117 -10.73 -32.21 8.02
N GLY A 118 -11.38 -31.92 6.90
CA GLY A 118 -12.52 -32.71 6.41
C GLY A 118 -13.78 -32.60 7.27
N VAL A 119 -13.82 -31.67 8.25
CA VAL A 119 -14.91 -31.47 9.20
C VAL A 119 -15.73 -30.23 8.82
N ASN A 120 -17.06 -30.34 8.90
CA ASN A 120 -17.97 -29.22 8.66
C ASN A 120 -18.82 -28.96 9.90
N ASN A 121 -18.29 -28.16 10.83
CA ASN A 121 -18.94 -27.81 12.08
C ASN A 121 -18.97 -26.26 12.25
N PHE A 122 -19.63 -25.76 13.31
CA PHE A 122 -19.72 -24.34 13.61
C PHE A 122 -18.35 -23.70 13.89
N GLY A 123 -17.38 -24.47 14.39
CA GLY A 123 -16.03 -24.00 14.70
C GLY A 123 -15.33 -23.35 13.50
N VAL A 124 -15.53 -23.88 12.26
CA VAL A 124 -14.93 -23.20 11.07
C VAL A 124 -15.42 -21.77 10.94
N GLY A 125 -16.67 -21.49 11.34
CA GLY A 125 -17.23 -20.13 11.36
C GLY A 125 -16.60 -19.27 12.45
N PHE A 126 -16.44 -19.81 13.66
CA PHE A 126 -15.87 -19.10 14.80
C PHE A 126 -14.44 -18.62 14.52
N PHE A 127 -13.58 -19.50 14.05
CA PHE A 127 -12.19 -19.17 13.75
C PHE A 127 -12.07 -18.27 12.50
N GLY A 128 -12.99 -18.39 11.54
CA GLY A 128 -13.07 -17.45 10.42
C GLY A 128 -13.44 -16.03 10.85
N ILE A 129 -14.35 -15.85 11.82
CA ILE A 129 -14.69 -14.53 12.37
C ILE A 129 -13.48 -13.91 13.07
N PHE A 130 -12.76 -14.69 13.89
CA PHE A 130 -11.53 -14.21 14.54
C PHE A 130 -10.44 -13.79 13.55
N TYR A 131 -10.33 -14.46 12.41
CA TYR A 131 -9.39 -14.05 11.36
C TYR A 131 -9.82 -12.73 10.71
N ALA A 132 -11.09 -12.62 10.34
CA ALA A 132 -11.65 -11.45 9.66
C ALA A 132 -11.62 -10.18 10.52
N LEU A 133 -11.79 -10.31 11.85
CA LEU A 133 -11.82 -9.19 12.80
C LEU A 133 -10.65 -9.27 13.80
N SER A 134 -9.51 -9.78 13.35
CA SER A 134 -8.27 -9.85 14.13
C SER A 134 -7.65 -8.47 14.37
N GLY A 135 -6.68 -8.40 15.29
CA GLY A 135 -5.88 -7.20 15.52
C GLY A 135 -5.15 -6.72 14.27
N TYR A 136 -4.71 -7.63 13.40
CA TYR A 136 -4.17 -7.26 12.09
C TYR A 136 -5.18 -6.51 11.23
N MET A 137 -6.40 -7.02 11.12
CA MET A 137 -7.46 -6.37 10.34
C MET A 137 -7.90 -5.06 10.99
N ALA A 138 -7.92 -4.98 12.33
CA ALA A 138 -8.18 -3.73 13.04
C ALA A 138 -7.12 -2.65 12.75
N ALA A 139 -5.85 -3.02 12.65
CA ALA A 139 -4.76 -2.10 12.33
C ALA A 139 -4.72 -1.71 10.85
N TYR A 140 -4.96 -2.67 9.94
CA TYR A 140 -4.58 -2.56 8.53
C TYR A 140 -5.71 -2.75 7.52
N SER A 141 -6.99 -2.86 7.93
CA SER A 141 -8.12 -2.98 6.98
C SER A 141 -8.26 -1.79 6.03
N TRP A 142 -7.80 -0.62 6.43
CA TRP A 142 -7.75 0.57 5.59
C TRP A 142 -6.70 0.48 4.46
N ASN A 143 -5.68 -0.38 4.58
CA ASN A 143 -4.73 -0.69 3.50
C ASN A 143 -5.39 -1.62 2.46
N ILE A 144 -6.32 -1.05 1.69
CA ILE A 144 -7.18 -1.78 0.74
C ILE A 144 -6.40 -2.65 -0.24
N MET A 145 -5.19 -2.25 -0.62
CA MET A 145 -4.29 -2.98 -1.52
C MET A 145 -3.74 -4.28 -0.92
N TRP A 146 -3.70 -4.43 0.42
CA TRP A 146 -3.20 -5.64 1.08
C TRP A 146 -4.26 -6.72 1.24
N LEU A 147 -5.53 -6.34 1.26
CA LEU A 147 -6.63 -7.21 1.66
C LEU A 147 -6.85 -8.40 0.70
N ASP A 148 -6.50 -8.25 -0.58
CA ASP A 148 -6.56 -9.37 -1.54
C ASP A 148 -5.59 -10.49 -1.14
N CYS A 149 -4.38 -10.15 -0.73
CA CYS A 149 -3.36 -11.10 -0.30
C CYS A 149 -3.80 -11.84 0.97
N ILE A 150 -4.39 -11.12 1.94
CA ILE A 150 -4.89 -11.68 3.20
C ILE A 150 -6.07 -12.61 2.94
N MET A 151 -6.99 -12.22 2.06
CA MET A 151 -8.12 -13.05 1.63
C MET A 151 -7.66 -14.30 0.89
N LEU A 152 -6.65 -14.20 0.01
CA LEU A 152 -6.15 -15.31 -0.78
C LEU A 152 -5.24 -16.26 0.01
N PHE A 153 -4.60 -15.79 1.08
CA PHE A 153 -3.60 -16.55 1.82
C PHE A 153 -4.09 -17.94 2.30
N PRO A 154 -5.26 -18.12 2.95
CA PRO A 154 -5.72 -19.45 3.33
C PRO A 154 -5.96 -20.37 2.13
N ILE A 155 -6.31 -19.82 0.96
CA ILE A 155 -6.54 -20.59 -0.27
C ILE A 155 -5.18 -21.00 -0.88
N ILE A 156 -4.15 -20.14 -0.78
CA ILE A 156 -2.78 -20.47 -1.18
C ILE A 156 -2.25 -21.63 -0.34
N LEU A 157 -2.49 -21.62 0.99
CA LEU A 157 -2.13 -22.74 1.89
C LEU A 157 -2.79 -24.05 1.42
N LEU A 158 -4.09 -24.03 1.16
CA LEU A 158 -4.83 -25.18 0.66
C LEU A 158 -4.25 -25.69 -0.67
N GLY A 159 -3.94 -24.77 -1.58
CA GLY A 159 -3.31 -25.08 -2.86
C GLY A 159 -1.95 -25.75 -2.72
N LEU A 160 -1.11 -25.27 -1.78
CA LEU A 160 0.19 -25.88 -1.51
C LEU A 160 0.07 -27.27 -0.89
N GLU A 161 -0.88 -27.47 0.03
CA GLU A 161 -1.15 -28.80 0.57
C GLU A 161 -1.61 -29.80 -0.52
N GLN A 162 -2.46 -29.38 -1.45
CA GLN A 162 -2.86 -30.19 -2.60
C GLN A 162 -1.65 -30.50 -3.50
N LEU A 163 -0.75 -29.54 -3.70
CA LEU A 163 0.50 -29.76 -4.46
C LEU A 163 1.37 -30.83 -3.80
N VAL A 164 1.55 -30.80 -2.47
CA VAL A 164 2.37 -31.77 -1.73
C VAL A 164 1.69 -33.14 -1.66
N LYS A 165 0.42 -33.18 -1.22
CA LYS A 165 -0.32 -34.42 -0.95
C LYS A 165 -0.86 -35.08 -2.22
N GLU A 166 -1.43 -34.28 -3.14
CA GLU A 166 -2.15 -34.76 -4.32
C GLU A 166 -1.39 -34.54 -5.65
N LYS A 167 -0.24 -33.89 -5.62
CA LYS A 167 0.56 -33.50 -6.79
C LYS A 167 -0.18 -32.55 -7.76
N ARG A 168 -1.12 -31.73 -7.24
CA ARG A 168 -1.93 -30.76 -7.98
C ARG A 168 -1.52 -29.34 -7.61
N GLY A 169 -0.87 -28.60 -8.53
CA GLY A 169 -0.39 -27.25 -8.25
C GLY A 169 -1.26 -26.12 -8.82
N THR A 170 -2.34 -26.41 -9.55
CA THR A 170 -3.13 -25.40 -10.25
C THR A 170 -3.74 -24.36 -9.29
N LEU A 171 -4.36 -24.78 -8.18
CA LEU A 171 -4.96 -23.87 -7.20
C LEU A 171 -3.89 -22.98 -6.59
N TYR A 172 -2.76 -23.56 -6.18
CA TYR A 172 -1.61 -22.85 -5.63
C TYR A 172 -1.09 -21.80 -6.62
N CYS A 173 -0.85 -22.19 -7.88
CA CYS A 173 -0.33 -21.30 -8.92
C CYS A 173 -1.25 -20.11 -9.19
N ILE A 174 -2.54 -20.35 -9.38
CA ILE A 174 -3.51 -19.28 -9.68
C ILE A 174 -3.65 -18.32 -8.49
N THR A 175 -3.83 -18.86 -7.28
CA THR A 175 -4.07 -18.00 -6.11
C THR A 175 -2.82 -17.23 -5.68
N LEU A 176 -1.63 -17.82 -5.79
CA LEU A 176 -0.38 -17.11 -5.56
C LEU A 176 -0.12 -16.07 -6.67
N GLY A 177 -0.37 -16.42 -7.93
CA GLY A 177 -0.24 -15.47 -9.04
C GLY A 177 -1.18 -14.27 -8.91
N LEU A 178 -2.44 -14.49 -8.53
CA LEU A 178 -3.38 -13.41 -8.22
C LEU A 178 -2.94 -12.57 -7.02
N SER A 179 -2.36 -13.19 -5.99
CA SER A 179 -1.81 -12.47 -4.83
C SER A 179 -0.66 -11.55 -5.25
N ILE A 180 0.30 -12.07 -6.03
CA ILE A 180 1.46 -11.30 -6.53
C ILE A 180 0.98 -10.15 -7.44
N LEU A 181 0.02 -10.42 -8.33
CA LEU A 181 -0.56 -9.41 -9.20
C LEU A 181 -1.25 -8.30 -8.42
N SER A 182 -2.02 -8.65 -7.37
CA SER A 182 -2.79 -7.67 -6.58
C SER A 182 -1.92 -6.80 -5.69
N ASN A 183 -0.89 -7.37 -5.06
CA ASN A 183 0.11 -6.66 -4.29
C ASN A 183 1.38 -7.51 -4.11
N TYR A 184 2.43 -7.16 -4.82
CA TYR A 184 3.69 -7.89 -4.79
C TYR A 184 4.37 -7.82 -3.42
N TYR A 185 4.23 -6.70 -2.69
CA TYR A 185 4.92 -6.44 -1.43
C TYR A 185 4.47 -7.41 -0.31
N ILE A 186 3.16 -7.56 -0.10
CA ILE A 186 2.62 -8.55 0.85
C ILE A 186 2.87 -9.97 0.34
N SER A 187 2.84 -10.17 -0.97
CA SER A 187 3.08 -11.49 -1.56
C SER A 187 4.52 -11.98 -1.41
N ILE A 188 5.53 -11.11 -1.29
CA ILE A 188 6.90 -11.51 -0.91
C ILE A 188 6.89 -12.21 0.45
N MET A 189 6.18 -11.68 1.45
CA MET A 189 6.04 -12.29 2.77
C MET A 189 5.34 -13.66 2.69
N ILE A 190 4.30 -13.77 1.85
CA ILE A 190 3.64 -15.04 1.57
C ILE A 190 4.62 -16.01 0.91
N CYS A 191 5.39 -15.59 -0.09
CA CYS A 191 6.38 -16.43 -0.77
C CYS A 191 7.45 -16.96 0.19
N ILE A 192 8.00 -16.12 1.07
CA ILE A 192 8.94 -16.53 2.13
C ILE A 192 8.30 -17.60 3.00
N PHE A 193 7.05 -17.37 3.44
CA PHE A 193 6.34 -18.34 4.26
C PHE A 193 6.04 -19.64 3.51
N MET A 194 5.73 -19.60 2.20
CA MET A 194 5.47 -20.82 1.42
C MET A 194 6.70 -21.72 1.35
N VAL A 195 7.92 -21.17 1.34
CA VAL A 195 9.16 -21.96 1.44
C VAL A 195 9.25 -22.67 2.78
N ILE A 196 8.97 -21.97 3.88
CA ILE A 196 8.94 -22.55 5.23
C ILE A 196 7.84 -23.62 5.33
N TYR A 197 6.65 -23.33 4.82
CA TYR A 197 5.49 -24.20 4.93
C TYR A 197 5.62 -25.48 4.09
N VAL A 198 6.22 -25.44 2.89
CA VAL A 198 6.47 -26.65 2.09
C VAL A 198 7.43 -27.60 2.82
N ILE A 199 8.47 -27.06 3.48
CA ILE A 199 9.39 -27.84 4.30
C ILE A 199 8.63 -28.47 5.49
N ALA A 200 7.81 -27.68 6.19
CA ALA A 200 6.96 -28.16 7.27
C ALA A 200 6.03 -29.29 6.80
N GLN A 201 5.38 -29.13 5.64
CA GLN A 201 4.51 -30.18 5.06
C GLN A 201 5.29 -31.44 4.67
N MET A 202 6.53 -31.32 4.17
CA MET A 202 7.39 -32.49 3.91
C MET A 202 7.84 -33.17 5.21
N ILE A 203 8.06 -32.42 6.28
CA ILE A 203 8.36 -32.99 7.60
C ILE A 203 7.12 -33.72 8.14
N LEU A 204 5.94 -33.15 8.07
CA LEU A 204 4.70 -33.78 8.58
C LEU A 204 4.28 -34.99 7.73
N ASN A 205 4.48 -34.94 6.42
CA ASN A 205 4.14 -35.97 5.45
C ASN A 205 5.41 -36.42 4.68
N PRO A 206 6.30 -37.22 5.34
CA PRO A 206 7.60 -37.53 4.78
C PRO A 206 7.48 -38.24 3.44
N PRO A 207 8.20 -37.79 2.42
CA PRO A 207 8.26 -38.47 1.13
C PRO A 207 8.88 -39.88 1.27
N LYS A 208 8.34 -40.85 0.52
CA LYS A 208 8.77 -42.27 0.62
C LYS A 208 10.20 -42.52 0.11
N SER A 209 10.78 -41.61 -0.66
CA SER A 209 12.12 -41.74 -1.23
C SER A 209 12.71 -40.35 -1.51
N PHE A 210 14.03 -40.29 -1.67
CA PHE A 210 14.72 -39.06 -2.08
C PHE A 210 14.20 -38.50 -3.44
N GLY A 211 13.90 -39.36 -4.41
CA GLY A 211 13.28 -38.94 -5.67
C GLY A 211 11.89 -38.33 -5.49
N ALA A 212 11.09 -38.80 -4.52
CA ALA A 212 9.81 -38.22 -4.18
C ALA A 212 9.95 -36.85 -3.52
N PHE A 213 10.98 -36.68 -2.67
CA PHE A 213 11.36 -35.41 -2.04
C PHE A 213 11.73 -34.36 -3.11
N MET A 214 12.70 -34.69 -3.97
CA MET A 214 13.12 -33.83 -5.06
C MET A 214 11.98 -33.49 -6.01
N GLY A 215 11.15 -34.48 -6.35
CA GLY A 215 9.98 -34.27 -7.21
C GLY A 215 8.92 -33.35 -6.60
N THR A 216 8.81 -33.26 -5.27
CA THR A 216 7.92 -32.29 -4.60
C THR A 216 8.53 -30.89 -4.62
N GLY A 217 9.84 -30.78 -4.34
CA GLY A 217 10.56 -29.51 -4.43
C GLY A 217 10.54 -28.91 -5.84
N LEU A 218 10.79 -29.73 -6.85
CA LEU A 218 10.72 -29.27 -8.26
C LEU A 218 9.31 -28.83 -8.68
N ARG A 219 8.27 -29.53 -8.24
CA ARG A 219 6.88 -29.08 -8.50
C ARG A 219 6.58 -27.77 -7.79
N PHE A 220 7.01 -27.61 -6.53
CA PHE A 220 6.86 -26.37 -5.80
C PHE A 220 7.56 -25.21 -6.54
N ALA A 221 8.83 -25.37 -6.89
CA ALA A 221 9.57 -24.37 -7.65
C ALA A 221 8.90 -24.02 -8.99
N PHE A 222 8.49 -25.05 -9.76
CA PHE A 222 7.81 -24.86 -11.05
C PHE A 222 6.53 -24.04 -10.94
N TYR A 223 5.61 -24.42 -10.02
CA TYR A 223 4.34 -23.69 -9.88
C TYR A 223 4.51 -22.32 -9.19
N SER A 224 5.54 -22.13 -8.36
CA SER A 224 5.87 -20.81 -7.78
C SER A 224 6.42 -19.86 -8.83
N LEU A 225 7.35 -20.31 -9.67
CA LEU A 225 7.87 -19.52 -10.80
C LEU A 225 6.76 -19.21 -11.82
N LEU A 226 5.89 -20.18 -12.08
CA LEU A 226 4.76 -19.98 -12.99
C LEU A 226 3.76 -18.95 -12.42
N ALA A 227 3.54 -18.93 -11.11
CA ALA A 227 2.71 -17.92 -10.43
C ALA A 227 3.31 -16.52 -10.58
N GLY A 228 4.62 -16.37 -10.34
CA GLY A 228 5.33 -15.11 -10.60
C GLY A 228 5.26 -14.68 -12.06
N GLY A 229 5.42 -15.64 -12.98
CA GLY A 229 5.32 -15.40 -14.42
C GLY A 229 3.92 -14.90 -14.85
N LEU A 230 2.84 -15.36 -14.23
CA LEU A 230 1.48 -14.85 -14.49
C LEU A 230 1.30 -13.38 -14.12
N ALA A 231 2.06 -12.87 -13.16
CA ALA A 231 2.03 -11.49 -12.73
C ALA A 231 3.13 -10.62 -13.38
N ALA A 232 3.96 -11.17 -14.27
CA ALA A 232 5.15 -10.50 -14.79
C ALA A 232 4.86 -9.21 -15.55
N VAL A 233 3.70 -9.08 -16.18
CA VAL A 233 3.27 -7.86 -16.91
C VAL A 233 3.15 -6.66 -15.98
N VAL A 234 2.83 -6.86 -14.71
CA VAL A 234 2.75 -5.82 -13.69
C VAL A 234 4.06 -5.76 -12.88
N LEU A 235 4.63 -6.92 -12.57
CA LEU A 235 5.78 -7.02 -11.68
C LEU A 235 7.09 -6.51 -12.30
N LEU A 236 7.35 -6.76 -13.59
CA LEU A 236 8.62 -6.32 -14.20
C LEU A 236 8.74 -4.80 -14.34
N PRO A 237 7.75 -4.07 -14.88
CA PRO A 237 7.80 -2.61 -14.88
C PRO A 237 7.99 -2.02 -13.48
N GLU A 238 7.35 -2.59 -12.46
CA GLU A 238 7.50 -2.17 -11.07
C GLU A 238 8.93 -2.38 -10.54
N ILE A 239 9.55 -3.53 -10.82
CA ILE A 239 10.93 -3.80 -10.39
C ILE A 239 11.91 -2.76 -10.98
N TYR A 240 11.73 -2.35 -12.24
CA TYR A 240 12.53 -1.29 -12.84
C TYR A 240 12.23 0.08 -12.22
N ALA A 241 10.97 0.39 -11.98
CA ALA A 241 10.55 1.65 -11.37
C ALA A 241 11.06 1.82 -9.92
N LEU A 242 11.09 0.75 -9.13
CA LEU A 242 11.59 0.78 -7.75
C LEU A 242 13.07 1.17 -7.64
N GLN A 243 13.87 0.95 -8.68
CA GLN A 243 15.30 1.29 -8.69
C GLN A 243 15.59 2.80 -8.60
N VAL A 244 14.63 3.65 -8.98
CA VAL A 244 14.76 5.12 -8.93
C VAL A 244 14.07 5.72 -7.70
N THR A 245 13.47 4.90 -6.85
CA THR A 245 12.86 5.31 -5.59
C THR A 245 13.84 5.17 -4.42
N ALA A 246 13.50 5.73 -3.27
CA ALA A 246 14.27 5.55 -2.05
C ALA A 246 14.38 4.09 -1.57
N SER A 247 13.54 3.18 -2.09
CA SER A 247 13.60 1.74 -1.79
C SER A 247 14.60 0.98 -2.66
N GLY A 248 15.29 1.64 -3.59
CA GLY A 248 16.28 1.03 -4.49
C GLY A 248 17.60 0.64 -3.80
N ASP A 249 17.91 1.24 -2.67
CA ASP A 249 19.16 1.00 -1.94
C ASP A 249 19.00 -0.12 -0.90
N PHE A 250 19.82 -1.18 -1.03
CA PHE A 250 19.88 -2.29 -0.08
C PHE A 250 21.00 -2.08 0.95
N ASP A 251 20.62 -1.58 2.14
CA ASP A 251 21.56 -1.49 3.26
C ASP A 251 21.26 -2.60 4.28
N PHE A 252 22.03 -3.72 4.20
CA PHE A 252 21.83 -4.84 5.11
C PHE A 252 22.20 -4.44 6.56
N PRO A 253 21.38 -4.82 7.57
CA PRO A 253 21.64 -4.45 8.96
C PRO A 253 23.05 -4.86 9.43
N LYS A 254 23.84 -3.90 9.89
CA LYS A 254 25.21 -4.12 10.39
C LYS A 254 25.24 -4.61 11.85
N THR A 255 24.16 -4.42 12.59
CA THR A 255 24.03 -4.78 13.99
C THR A 255 22.83 -5.68 14.22
N PHE A 256 22.91 -6.52 15.25
CA PHE A 256 21.80 -7.33 15.69
C PHE A 256 21.17 -6.67 16.91
N SER A 257 19.88 -6.31 16.83
CA SER A 257 19.15 -5.66 17.90
C SER A 257 17.73 -6.22 18.02
N SER A 258 17.13 -6.11 19.20
CA SER A 258 15.72 -6.41 19.44
C SER A 258 14.97 -5.14 19.83
N TYR A 259 13.72 -5.00 19.34
CA TYR A 259 12.91 -3.81 19.57
C TYR A 259 12.25 -3.78 20.95
N PHE A 260 11.84 -4.94 21.49
CA PHE A 260 11.06 -5.00 22.74
C PHE A 260 11.17 -6.37 23.44
N SER A 261 10.68 -6.43 24.69
CA SER A 261 10.68 -7.64 25.50
C SER A 261 9.66 -8.68 25.01
N ILE A 262 9.92 -9.94 25.33
CA ILE A 262 9.02 -11.05 24.98
C ILE A 262 7.65 -10.88 25.64
N PHE A 263 7.58 -10.38 26.89
CA PHE A 263 6.32 -10.22 27.61
C PHE A 263 5.42 -9.16 27.00
N ASP A 264 5.97 -8.01 26.62
CA ASP A 264 5.22 -6.96 25.94
C ASP A 264 4.62 -7.47 24.64
N MET A 265 5.39 -8.24 23.87
CA MET A 265 4.95 -8.83 22.61
C MET A 265 3.84 -9.86 22.79
N ILE A 266 3.95 -10.77 23.81
CA ILE A 266 2.91 -11.77 24.13
C ILE A 266 1.62 -11.08 24.57
N ALA A 267 1.69 -9.98 25.32
CA ALA A 267 0.53 -9.22 25.76
C ALA A 267 -0.31 -8.66 24.60
N ARG A 268 0.27 -8.48 23.41
CA ARG A 268 -0.47 -8.05 22.18
C ARG A 268 -1.49 -9.09 21.69
N HIS A 269 -1.60 -10.27 22.29
CA HIS A 269 -2.72 -11.19 22.06
C HIS A 269 -4.00 -10.79 22.81
N ILE A 270 -3.92 -9.88 23.76
CA ILE A 270 -5.07 -9.36 24.50
C ILE A 270 -5.86 -8.40 23.59
N GLY A 271 -7.20 -8.48 23.60
CA GLY A 271 -8.08 -7.63 22.82
C GLY A 271 -8.24 -6.23 23.39
N ASN A 272 -8.79 -5.33 22.60
CA ASN A 272 -9.04 -3.93 22.93
C ASN A 272 -7.79 -3.08 23.25
N VAL A 273 -6.61 -3.57 22.90
CA VAL A 273 -5.36 -2.83 22.95
C VAL A 273 -5.24 -1.98 21.70
N GLY A 274 -4.83 -0.72 21.83
CA GLY A 274 -4.64 0.20 20.71
C GLY A 274 -3.81 -0.41 19.57
N THR A 275 -4.24 -0.19 18.33
CA THR A 275 -3.50 -0.69 17.17
C THR A 275 -2.23 0.11 16.96
N GLU A 276 -1.12 -0.59 16.71
CA GLU A 276 0.14 0.04 16.37
C GLU A 276 0.28 0.15 14.84
N ILE A 277 0.42 1.37 14.35
CA ILE A 277 0.65 1.70 12.94
C ILE A 277 1.81 2.69 12.76
N GLY A 278 2.43 3.13 13.87
CA GLY A 278 3.55 4.07 13.90
C GLY A 278 4.91 3.39 13.80
N LEU A 279 5.87 3.95 14.55
CA LEU A 279 7.28 3.56 14.53
C LEU A 279 7.70 2.60 15.66
N ASP A 280 6.79 2.30 16.60
CA ASP A 280 7.11 1.52 17.81
C ASP A 280 7.26 0.01 17.56
N HIS A 281 7.07 -0.44 16.33
CA HIS A 281 7.28 -1.83 15.88
C HIS A 281 6.41 -2.91 16.54
N TRP A 282 5.37 -2.58 17.33
CA TRP A 282 4.53 -3.56 18.01
C TRP A 282 3.68 -4.40 17.03
N PRO A 283 3.61 -5.74 17.19
CA PRO A 283 2.76 -6.57 16.35
C PRO A 283 1.27 -6.44 16.75
N ASN A 284 0.37 -6.43 15.76
CA ASN A 284 -1.08 -6.47 15.95
C ASN A 284 -1.59 -7.91 15.79
N ILE A 285 -1.52 -8.73 16.87
CA ILE A 285 -1.69 -10.19 16.80
C ILE A 285 -2.89 -10.75 17.59
N TYR A 286 -3.77 -9.89 18.11
CA TYR A 286 -5.02 -10.34 18.71
C TYR A 286 -5.86 -11.15 17.70
N CYS A 287 -6.41 -12.29 18.14
CA CYS A 287 -7.28 -13.14 17.34
C CYS A 287 -8.33 -13.89 18.17
N GLY A 288 -8.79 -13.28 19.26
CA GLY A 288 -9.81 -13.77 20.17
C GLY A 288 -9.29 -14.25 21.53
N ALA A 289 -9.99 -13.91 22.63
CA ALA A 289 -9.62 -14.34 23.98
C ALA A 289 -9.70 -15.86 24.16
N ALA A 290 -10.60 -16.54 23.44
CA ALA A 290 -10.69 -17.99 23.41
C ALA A 290 -9.39 -18.66 22.94
N VAL A 291 -8.59 -17.99 22.11
CA VAL A 291 -7.33 -18.52 21.55
C VAL A 291 -6.32 -18.82 22.66
N LEU A 292 -6.30 -18.00 23.71
CA LEU A 292 -5.43 -18.23 24.88
C LEU A 292 -5.69 -19.60 25.55
N MET A 293 -6.97 -20.00 25.66
CA MET A 293 -7.34 -21.32 26.19
C MET A 293 -7.07 -22.44 25.16
N PHE A 294 -7.50 -22.25 23.90
CA PHE A 294 -7.38 -23.30 22.88
C PHE A 294 -5.93 -23.58 22.48
N PHE A 295 -5.03 -22.59 22.56
CA PHE A 295 -3.61 -22.82 22.37
C PHE A 295 -3.02 -23.75 23.46
N LEU A 296 -3.38 -23.53 24.73
CA LEU A 296 -2.97 -24.41 25.82
C LEU A 296 -3.57 -25.82 25.69
N LEU A 297 -4.83 -25.90 25.23
CA LEU A 297 -5.47 -27.18 24.91
C LEU A 297 -4.75 -27.90 23.75
N TYR A 298 -4.30 -27.16 22.72
CA TYR A 298 -3.51 -27.73 21.63
C TYR A 298 -2.21 -28.35 22.16
N LEU A 299 -1.47 -27.64 23.00
CA LEU A 299 -0.24 -28.12 23.60
C LEU A 299 -0.46 -29.36 24.51
N GLY A 300 -1.56 -29.37 25.28
CA GLY A 300 -1.93 -30.47 26.20
C GLY A 300 -2.61 -31.66 25.52
N SER A 301 -3.11 -31.54 24.29
CA SER A 301 -3.86 -32.61 23.62
C SER A 301 -3.00 -33.83 23.32
N ARG A 302 -3.49 -35.02 23.70
CA ARG A 302 -2.85 -36.32 23.36
C ARG A 302 -3.24 -36.81 21.96
N LYS A 303 -4.26 -36.24 21.34
CA LYS A 303 -4.72 -36.59 19.98
C LYS A 303 -3.83 -35.97 18.90
N ILE A 304 -3.14 -34.89 19.21
CA ILE A 304 -2.22 -34.20 18.32
C ILE A 304 -0.81 -34.71 18.54
N THR A 305 -0.15 -35.12 17.47
CA THR A 305 1.18 -35.75 17.55
C THR A 305 2.23 -34.73 18.02
N PHE A 306 3.23 -35.18 18.76
CA PHE A 306 4.33 -34.33 19.20
C PHE A 306 5.07 -33.70 18.01
N ARG A 307 5.25 -34.47 16.94
CA ARG A 307 5.88 -33.98 15.69
C ARG A 307 5.15 -32.78 15.13
N GLU A 308 3.83 -32.83 15.09
CA GLU A 308 3.00 -31.72 14.58
C GLU A 308 3.12 -30.49 15.49
N LYS A 309 2.99 -30.66 16.79
CA LYS A 309 3.19 -29.58 17.77
C LYS A 309 4.57 -28.94 17.61
N ALA A 310 5.62 -29.73 17.50
CA ALA A 310 6.99 -29.26 17.35
C ALA A 310 7.13 -28.40 16.07
N VAL A 311 6.60 -28.87 14.93
CA VAL A 311 6.68 -28.13 13.66
C VAL A 311 5.94 -26.79 13.75
N TYR A 312 4.68 -26.79 14.19
CA TYR A 312 3.89 -25.54 14.23
C TYR A 312 4.38 -24.59 15.32
N CYS A 313 4.79 -25.09 16.51
CA CYS A 313 5.37 -24.22 17.53
C CYS A 313 6.70 -23.62 17.07
N THR A 314 7.54 -24.36 16.34
CA THR A 314 8.78 -23.80 15.77
C THR A 314 8.47 -22.66 14.79
N MET A 315 7.44 -22.80 13.93
CA MET A 315 7.03 -21.70 13.05
C MET A 315 6.52 -20.49 13.83
N LEU A 316 5.72 -20.68 14.90
CA LEU A 316 5.29 -19.57 15.76
C LEU A 316 6.47 -18.86 16.42
N ILE A 317 7.46 -19.60 16.94
CA ILE A 317 8.68 -19.05 17.55
C ILE A 317 9.47 -18.24 16.51
N LEU A 318 9.58 -18.74 15.27
CA LEU A 318 10.23 -18.01 14.18
C LEU A 318 9.52 -16.66 13.91
N PHE A 319 8.19 -16.63 13.87
CA PHE A 319 7.44 -15.37 13.74
C PHE A 319 7.67 -14.44 14.91
N PHE A 320 7.64 -14.96 16.14
CA PHE A 320 7.92 -14.19 17.34
C PHE A 320 9.30 -13.52 17.29
N ALA A 321 10.31 -14.26 16.90
CA ALA A 321 11.65 -13.72 16.68
C ALA A 321 11.64 -12.66 15.57
N SER A 322 10.89 -12.88 14.49
CA SER A 322 10.83 -11.95 13.35
C SER A 322 10.11 -10.63 13.65
N PHE A 323 9.24 -10.59 14.66
CA PHE A 323 8.61 -9.34 15.09
C PHE A 323 9.56 -8.44 15.86
N SER A 324 10.48 -9.00 16.62
CA SER A 324 11.37 -8.26 17.52
C SER A 324 12.78 -8.06 16.95
N VAL A 325 13.31 -9.02 16.18
CA VAL A 325 14.71 -8.99 15.70
C VAL A 325 14.81 -8.20 14.40
N ASN A 326 15.64 -7.14 14.40
CA ASN A 326 15.79 -6.24 13.27
C ASN A 326 16.17 -6.94 11.95
N VAL A 327 17.11 -7.90 11.97
CA VAL A 327 17.55 -8.63 10.77
C VAL A 327 16.41 -9.46 10.17
N LEU A 328 15.64 -10.14 11.02
CA LEU A 328 14.49 -10.93 10.56
C LEU A 328 13.37 -10.03 10.07
N ASN A 329 13.11 -8.92 10.76
CA ASN A 329 12.16 -7.90 10.32
C ASN A 329 12.51 -7.39 8.91
N PHE A 330 13.78 -7.03 8.68
CA PHE A 330 14.29 -6.60 7.38
C PHE A 330 14.04 -7.64 6.27
N ILE A 331 14.34 -8.93 6.52
CA ILE A 331 14.12 -10.01 5.54
C ILE A 331 12.63 -10.15 5.21
N TRP A 332 11.75 -10.16 6.22
CA TRP A 332 10.31 -10.30 6.00
C TRP A 332 9.71 -9.14 5.19
N HIS A 333 10.26 -7.93 5.34
CA HIS A 333 9.82 -6.74 4.62
C HIS A 333 10.47 -6.55 3.24
N GLY A 334 11.01 -7.62 2.64
CA GLY A 334 11.59 -7.56 1.29
C GLY A 334 12.94 -6.86 1.24
N PHE A 335 13.76 -7.03 2.27
CA PHE A 335 15.10 -6.47 2.41
C PHE A 335 15.15 -4.95 2.51
N HIS A 336 14.18 -4.35 3.20
CA HIS A 336 14.22 -2.95 3.62
C HIS A 336 13.56 -2.75 5.00
N TYR A 337 13.79 -1.62 5.64
CA TYR A 337 13.10 -1.27 6.88
C TYR A 337 11.82 -0.49 6.57
N PRO A 338 10.67 -0.91 7.12
CA PRO A 338 9.45 -0.12 7.01
C PRO A 338 9.57 1.14 7.85
N ASN A 339 9.19 2.30 7.29
CA ASN A 339 9.17 3.58 8.00
C ASN A 339 8.01 3.66 9.04
N SER A 340 7.00 2.82 8.88
CA SER A 340 5.82 2.71 9.74
C SER A 340 5.09 1.40 9.43
N LEU A 341 3.94 1.13 10.03
CA LEU A 341 3.12 -0.04 9.77
C LEU A 341 3.88 -1.36 10.04
N PRO A 342 4.24 -1.63 11.30
CA PRO A 342 5.13 -2.72 11.67
C PRO A 342 4.49 -4.10 11.52
N CYS A 343 5.34 -5.13 11.45
CA CYS A 343 4.95 -6.55 11.50
C CYS A 343 3.87 -6.91 10.46
N ARG A 344 4.02 -6.45 9.23
CA ARG A 344 3.06 -6.66 8.12
C ARG A 344 2.80 -8.14 7.81
N GLN A 345 3.70 -9.04 8.19
CA GLN A 345 3.57 -10.50 8.08
C GLN A 345 2.70 -11.14 9.18
N SER A 346 2.20 -10.38 10.17
CA SER A 346 1.54 -10.95 11.35
C SER A 346 0.18 -11.62 11.06
N PHE A 347 -0.47 -11.33 9.93
CA PHE A 347 -1.67 -12.08 9.50
C PHE A 347 -1.38 -13.57 9.26
N ILE A 348 -0.16 -13.92 8.84
CA ILE A 348 0.29 -15.31 8.67
C ILE A 348 0.37 -16.00 10.02
N TYR A 349 0.97 -15.33 11.02
CA TYR A 349 1.01 -15.80 12.40
C TYR A 349 -0.38 -16.05 12.95
N ILE A 350 -1.32 -15.11 12.77
CA ILE A 350 -2.71 -15.23 13.21
C ILE A 350 -3.39 -16.45 12.58
N ALA A 351 -3.25 -16.64 11.28
CA ALA A 351 -3.85 -17.78 10.58
C ALA A 351 -3.28 -19.11 11.11
N LEU A 352 -1.98 -19.18 11.38
CA LEU A 352 -1.32 -20.35 11.95
C LEU A 352 -1.80 -20.63 13.38
N MET A 353 -1.92 -19.61 14.22
CA MET A 353 -2.45 -19.71 15.58
C MET A 353 -3.90 -20.23 15.57
N LEU A 354 -4.75 -19.65 14.72
CA LEU A 354 -6.15 -20.07 14.58
C LEU A 354 -6.28 -21.50 14.04
N PHE A 355 -5.42 -21.91 13.14
CA PHE A 355 -5.34 -23.29 12.66
C PHE A 355 -5.05 -24.28 13.82
N MET A 356 -4.05 -23.98 14.64
CA MET A 356 -3.69 -24.81 15.81
C MET A 356 -4.83 -24.88 16.83
N CYS A 357 -5.45 -23.73 17.11
CA CYS A 357 -6.58 -23.64 18.04
C CYS A 357 -7.82 -24.39 17.52
N TYR A 358 -8.09 -24.33 16.22
CA TYR A 358 -9.17 -25.10 15.62
C TYR A 358 -8.91 -26.60 15.68
N HIS A 359 -7.65 -27.04 15.52
CA HIS A 359 -7.29 -28.45 15.71
C HIS A 359 -7.56 -28.90 17.14
N ALA A 360 -7.31 -28.09 18.15
CA ALA A 360 -7.72 -28.41 19.54
C ALA A 360 -9.24 -28.44 19.70
N TYR A 361 -9.96 -27.51 19.06
CA TYR A 361 -11.42 -27.41 19.12
C TYR A 361 -12.13 -28.68 18.60
N ILE A 362 -11.69 -29.25 17.49
CA ILE A 362 -12.30 -30.49 16.95
C ILE A 362 -12.08 -31.72 17.84
N HIS A 363 -11.17 -31.67 18.79
CA HIS A 363 -10.89 -32.69 19.80
C HIS A 363 -11.40 -32.36 21.20
N LEU A 364 -12.27 -31.35 21.32
CA LEU A 364 -12.76 -30.88 22.63
C LEU A 364 -13.54 -31.95 23.37
N GLU A 365 -14.29 -32.81 22.66
CA GLU A 365 -15.04 -33.93 23.23
C GLU A 365 -14.12 -34.95 23.93
N ASP A 366 -12.94 -35.20 23.36
CA ASP A 366 -11.94 -36.13 23.88
C ASP A 366 -11.08 -35.49 25.00
N THR A 367 -11.27 -34.23 25.31
CA THR A 367 -10.42 -33.48 26.25
C THR A 367 -10.94 -33.65 27.68
N SER A 368 -10.06 -34.02 28.60
CA SER A 368 -10.42 -34.19 30.01
C SER A 368 -10.78 -32.84 30.64
N TRP A 369 -11.75 -32.87 31.58
CA TRP A 369 -12.13 -31.65 32.32
C TRP A 369 -10.93 -31.03 33.06
N LYS A 370 -10.00 -31.85 33.58
CA LYS A 370 -8.76 -31.36 34.21
C LYS A 370 -7.92 -30.54 33.25
N SER A 371 -7.82 -30.96 31.97
CA SER A 371 -7.08 -30.20 30.93
C SER A 371 -7.77 -28.90 30.61
N VAL A 372 -9.12 -28.87 30.58
CA VAL A 372 -9.89 -27.63 30.36
C VAL A 372 -9.68 -26.64 31.51
N CYS A 373 -9.75 -27.13 32.79
CA CYS A 373 -9.45 -26.31 33.95
C CYS A 373 -8.03 -25.75 33.93
N LEU A 374 -7.04 -26.58 33.56
CA LEU A 374 -5.63 -26.14 33.45
C LEU A 374 -5.47 -25.05 32.36
N ALA A 375 -6.10 -25.24 31.23
CA ALA A 375 -6.06 -24.23 30.14
C ALA A 375 -6.78 -22.91 30.53
N PHE A 376 -7.91 -23.01 31.22
CA PHE A 376 -8.64 -21.87 31.75
C PHE A 376 -7.77 -21.07 32.75
N TRP A 377 -7.27 -21.72 33.78
CA TRP A 377 -6.44 -21.06 34.78
C TRP A 377 -5.11 -20.57 34.20
N GLY A 378 -4.56 -21.31 33.22
CA GLY A 378 -3.40 -20.82 32.47
C GLY A 378 -3.65 -19.53 31.70
N ALA A 379 -4.79 -19.43 31.02
CA ALA A 379 -5.19 -18.20 30.33
C ALA A 379 -5.44 -17.03 31.29
N VAL A 380 -6.15 -17.28 32.41
CA VAL A 380 -6.36 -16.29 33.48
C VAL A 380 -5.02 -15.82 34.05
N SER A 381 -4.14 -16.77 34.41
CA SER A 381 -2.80 -16.43 34.93
C SER A 381 -1.98 -15.63 33.94
N PHE A 382 -2.09 -15.94 32.66
CA PHE A 382 -1.41 -15.18 31.60
C PHE A 382 -1.88 -13.72 31.58
N VAL A 383 -3.19 -13.47 31.62
CA VAL A 383 -3.74 -12.09 31.61
C VAL A 383 -3.32 -11.33 32.88
N LEU A 384 -3.36 -11.96 34.04
CA LEU A 384 -2.92 -11.35 35.30
C LEU A 384 -1.42 -11.05 35.34
N LEU A 385 -0.59 -11.93 34.75
CA LEU A 385 0.84 -11.70 34.62
C LEU A 385 1.13 -10.60 33.60
N ALA A 386 0.38 -10.54 32.50
CA ALA A 386 0.53 -9.48 31.51
C ALA A 386 0.25 -8.11 32.12
N GLU A 387 -0.83 -7.96 32.89
CA GLU A 387 -1.14 -6.73 33.62
C GLU A 387 0.04 -6.23 34.47
N LYS A 388 0.75 -7.16 35.12
CA LYS A 388 1.85 -6.81 36.03
C LYS A 388 3.21 -6.60 35.36
N LEU A 389 3.46 -7.25 34.22
CA LEU A 389 4.79 -7.37 33.62
C LEU A 389 4.97 -6.53 32.35
N VAL A 390 3.91 -5.91 31.83
CA VAL A 390 4.00 -5.02 30.66
C VAL A 390 4.74 -3.74 31.03
N ASN A 391 5.76 -3.38 30.24
CA ASN A 391 6.59 -2.21 30.50
C ASN A 391 5.96 -0.89 30.01
N ASN A 392 4.95 -0.96 29.14
CA ASN A 392 4.30 0.25 28.57
C ASN A 392 2.82 0.31 28.99
N PRO A 393 2.53 0.82 30.22
CA PRO A 393 1.18 0.88 30.76
C PRO A 393 0.24 1.84 29.99
N GLU A 394 0.76 2.78 29.22
CA GLU A 394 -0.06 3.76 28.48
C GLU A 394 -0.87 3.11 27.35
N GLN A 395 -0.36 2.05 26.75
CA GLN A 395 -1.07 1.28 25.72
C GLN A 395 -2.09 0.28 26.28
N TYR A 396 -2.03 -0.03 27.59
CA TYR A 396 -2.83 -1.04 28.26
C TYR A 396 -3.68 -0.42 29.37
N HIS A 397 -4.79 0.24 29.01
CA HIS A 397 -5.75 0.65 30.03
C HIS A 397 -6.21 -0.56 30.85
N PHE A 398 -6.37 -0.36 32.16
CA PHE A 398 -6.71 -1.43 33.11
C PHE A 398 -7.99 -2.21 32.71
N SER A 399 -8.95 -1.56 32.08
CA SER A 399 -10.16 -2.18 31.54
C SER A 399 -9.89 -3.30 30.52
N VAL A 400 -8.79 -3.24 29.77
CA VAL A 400 -8.43 -4.24 28.75
C VAL A 400 -8.28 -5.63 29.39
N PHE A 401 -7.63 -5.71 30.54
CA PHE A 401 -7.41 -6.97 31.26
C PHE A 401 -8.72 -7.52 31.82
N TYR A 402 -9.63 -6.67 32.36
CA TYR A 402 -10.93 -7.12 32.84
C TYR A 402 -11.81 -7.65 31.72
N VAL A 403 -11.82 -6.99 30.56
CA VAL A 403 -12.58 -7.45 29.40
C VAL A 403 -12.07 -8.79 28.91
N ALA A 404 -10.73 -8.98 28.86
CA ALA A 404 -10.13 -10.25 28.50
C ALA A 404 -10.51 -11.37 29.49
N LEU A 405 -10.43 -11.11 30.80
CA LEU A 405 -10.85 -12.07 31.85
C LEU A 405 -12.33 -12.40 31.76
N LEU A 406 -13.22 -11.40 31.46
CA LEU A 406 -14.63 -11.63 31.27
C LEU A 406 -14.89 -12.61 30.12
N PHE A 407 -14.29 -12.37 28.93
CA PHE A 407 -14.46 -13.26 27.79
C PHE A 407 -13.88 -14.66 28.06
N ILE A 408 -12.73 -14.77 28.71
CA ILE A 408 -12.16 -16.06 29.12
C ILE A 408 -13.14 -16.79 30.06
N ALA A 409 -13.74 -16.09 31.03
CA ALA A 409 -14.70 -16.68 31.95
C ALA A 409 -15.98 -17.16 31.24
N VAL A 410 -16.48 -16.36 30.27
CA VAL A 410 -17.64 -16.75 29.45
C VAL A 410 -17.34 -17.98 28.60
N TYR A 411 -16.19 -18.04 27.92
CA TYR A 411 -15.79 -19.21 27.14
C TYR A 411 -15.57 -20.46 28.03
N GLY A 412 -14.93 -20.29 29.18
CA GLY A 412 -14.79 -21.36 30.16
C GLY A 412 -16.15 -21.89 30.66
N GLY A 413 -17.10 -20.99 30.90
CA GLY A 413 -18.49 -21.30 31.24
C GLY A 413 -19.23 -22.08 30.15
N LEU A 414 -19.10 -21.66 28.87
CA LEU A 414 -19.68 -22.37 27.73
C LEU A 414 -19.11 -23.77 27.57
N ILE A 415 -17.79 -23.95 27.71
CA ILE A 415 -17.14 -25.27 27.68
C ILE A 415 -17.59 -26.13 28.89
N TYR A 416 -17.79 -25.52 30.07
CA TYR A 416 -18.33 -26.23 31.23
C TYR A 416 -19.76 -26.73 30.98
N LEU A 417 -20.66 -25.86 30.47
CA LEU A 417 -22.05 -26.23 30.13
C LEU A 417 -22.09 -27.35 29.11
N TYR A 418 -21.24 -27.29 28.10
CA TYR A 418 -21.03 -28.33 27.09
C TYR A 418 -20.62 -29.66 27.74
N HIS A 419 -19.59 -29.64 28.57
CA HIS A 419 -19.04 -30.85 29.21
C HIS A 419 -20.02 -31.49 30.21
N LYS A 420 -20.88 -30.69 30.86
CA LYS A 420 -21.91 -31.18 31.80
C LYS A 420 -23.21 -31.59 31.10
N GLY A 421 -23.38 -31.34 29.82
CA GLY A 421 -24.61 -31.63 29.07
C GLY A 421 -25.84 -30.89 29.58
N LYS A 422 -25.67 -29.70 30.22
CA LYS A 422 -26.77 -28.95 30.79
C LYS A 422 -27.60 -28.18 29.79
N TRP A 423 -27.03 -27.83 28.65
CA TRP A 423 -27.67 -27.11 27.55
C TRP A 423 -27.62 -27.96 26.28
N SER A 424 -28.55 -27.73 25.35
CA SER A 424 -28.46 -28.35 24.03
C SER A 424 -27.21 -27.86 23.29
N LEU A 425 -26.63 -28.70 22.46
CA LEU A 425 -25.46 -28.34 21.66
C LEU A 425 -25.72 -27.09 20.82
N ASP A 426 -26.91 -27.00 20.17
CA ASP A 426 -27.27 -25.86 19.34
C ASP A 426 -27.33 -24.54 20.16
N ALA A 427 -27.89 -24.58 21.38
CA ALA A 427 -27.92 -23.41 22.26
C ALA A 427 -26.50 -22.94 22.63
N ILE A 428 -25.59 -23.88 22.94
CA ILE A 428 -24.19 -23.54 23.23
C ILE A 428 -23.50 -22.94 22.01
N LEU A 429 -23.68 -23.52 20.81
CA LEU A 429 -23.03 -23.05 19.60
C LEU A 429 -23.56 -21.68 19.14
N LEU A 430 -24.87 -21.43 19.28
CA LEU A 430 -25.45 -20.11 18.99
C LEU A 430 -24.98 -19.06 19.99
N THR A 431 -24.92 -19.40 21.29
CA THR A 431 -24.38 -18.49 22.31
C THR A 431 -22.91 -18.20 22.07
N ALA A 432 -22.12 -19.21 21.74
CA ALA A 432 -20.71 -19.03 21.38
C ALA A 432 -20.55 -18.11 20.16
N LEU A 433 -21.37 -18.28 19.12
CA LEU A 433 -21.36 -17.40 17.94
C LEU A 433 -21.68 -15.95 18.32
N ALA A 434 -22.67 -15.73 19.17
CA ALA A 434 -23.03 -14.39 19.64
C ALA A 434 -21.89 -13.74 20.46
N VAL A 435 -21.29 -14.51 21.38
CA VAL A 435 -20.15 -14.04 22.19
C VAL A 435 -18.95 -13.68 21.32
N ILE A 436 -18.59 -14.53 20.36
CA ILE A 436 -17.48 -14.29 19.41
C ILE A 436 -17.78 -13.04 18.55
N ALA A 437 -19.01 -12.90 18.06
CA ALA A 437 -19.40 -11.75 17.27
C ALA A 437 -19.31 -10.44 18.07
N ILE A 438 -19.77 -10.46 19.34
CA ILE A 438 -19.68 -9.30 20.23
C ILE A 438 -18.21 -8.98 20.56
N GLU A 439 -17.41 -9.96 20.97
CA GLU A 439 -15.99 -9.75 21.27
C GLU A 439 -15.25 -9.13 20.12
N ALA A 440 -15.35 -9.74 18.93
CA ALA A 440 -14.62 -9.29 17.74
C ALA A 440 -15.13 -7.90 17.27
N ALA A 441 -16.44 -7.63 17.33
CA ALA A 441 -17.02 -6.34 16.98
C ALA A 441 -16.57 -5.24 17.98
N VAL A 442 -16.57 -5.52 19.30
CA VAL A 442 -16.10 -4.57 20.32
C VAL A 442 -14.62 -4.24 20.11
N ASN A 443 -13.77 -5.25 19.89
CA ASN A 443 -12.35 -5.01 19.59
C ASN A 443 -12.20 -4.09 18.37
N THR A 444 -12.89 -4.38 17.26
CA THR A 444 -12.81 -3.57 16.04
C THR A 444 -13.35 -2.15 16.27
N ALA A 445 -14.47 -1.99 16.96
CA ALA A 445 -15.07 -0.69 17.24
C ALA A 445 -14.19 0.22 18.11
N VAL A 446 -13.49 -0.37 19.09
CA VAL A 446 -12.63 0.37 20.03
C VAL A 446 -11.28 0.73 19.39
N THR A 447 -10.72 -0.12 18.53
CA THR A 447 -9.32 -0.01 18.11
C THR A 447 -9.12 0.42 16.66
N SER A 448 -10.17 0.41 15.80
CA SER A 448 -9.93 0.38 14.34
C SER A 448 -10.53 1.54 13.54
N ILE A 449 -11.68 2.09 13.89
CA ILE A 449 -12.48 2.92 12.96
C ILE A 449 -12.49 4.40 13.39
N PRO A 450 -11.43 5.17 13.13
CA PRO A 450 -11.51 6.63 13.17
C PRO A 450 -12.30 7.14 11.96
N THR A 451 -12.91 8.30 12.08
CA THR A 451 -13.65 8.97 11.01
C THR A 451 -13.00 10.26 10.60
N THR A 452 -13.30 10.69 9.38
CA THR A 452 -12.90 11.96 8.79
C THR A 452 -14.15 12.58 8.17
N SER A 453 -14.31 13.92 8.28
CA SER A 453 -15.45 14.61 7.68
C SER A 453 -15.41 14.45 6.15
N ARG A 454 -16.42 13.74 5.62
CA ARG A 454 -16.60 13.58 4.17
C ARG A 454 -16.86 14.91 3.49
N THR A 455 -17.71 15.73 4.11
CA THR A 455 -18.07 17.05 3.59
C THR A 455 -16.83 17.94 3.45
N ALA A 456 -15.94 17.94 4.45
CA ALA A 456 -14.68 18.70 4.38
C ALA A 456 -13.75 18.16 3.29
N TYR A 457 -13.66 16.83 3.12
CA TYR A 457 -12.77 16.22 2.13
C TYR A 457 -13.21 16.52 0.70
N VAL A 458 -14.51 16.54 0.42
CA VAL A 458 -15.02 16.82 -0.95
C VAL A 458 -15.38 18.30 -1.19
N LYS A 459 -15.21 19.15 -0.17
CA LYS A 459 -15.49 20.59 -0.30
C LYS A 459 -14.66 21.19 -1.43
N ASP A 460 -15.26 22.08 -2.21
CA ASP A 460 -14.67 22.84 -3.31
C ASP A 460 -14.12 22.00 -4.50
N ASN A 461 -14.15 20.65 -4.43
CA ASN A 461 -13.63 19.79 -5.51
C ASN A 461 -14.30 20.08 -6.86
N GLN A 462 -15.63 20.19 -6.87
CA GLN A 462 -16.37 20.43 -8.11
C GLN A 462 -16.02 21.79 -8.71
N ASP A 463 -15.83 22.83 -7.88
CA ASP A 463 -15.45 24.16 -8.35
C ASP A 463 -14.06 24.13 -8.97
N VAL A 464 -13.11 23.43 -8.37
CA VAL A 464 -11.76 23.23 -8.92
C VAL A 464 -11.80 22.44 -10.23
N GLU A 465 -12.54 21.33 -10.28
CA GLU A 465 -12.69 20.50 -11.48
C GLU A 465 -13.27 21.32 -12.65
N GLU A 466 -14.30 22.15 -12.39
CA GLU A 466 -14.88 23.02 -13.41
C GLU A 466 -13.92 24.12 -13.86
N LEU A 467 -13.11 24.70 -12.96
CA LEU A 467 -12.09 25.69 -13.33
C LEU A 467 -11.05 25.08 -14.27
N VAL A 468 -10.50 23.91 -13.89
CA VAL A 468 -9.47 23.23 -14.68
C VAL A 468 -10.01 22.72 -16.01
N TRP A 469 -11.20 22.13 -16.04
CA TRP A 469 -11.84 21.67 -17.27
C TRP A 469 -12.03 22.76 -18.31
N ASN A 470 -12.23 24.01 -17.87
CA ASN A 470 -12.42 25.16 -18.74
C ASN A 470 -11.12 25.82 -19.19
N ILE A 471 -9.95 25.37 -18.75
CA ILE A 471 -8.66 25.85 -19.25
C ILE A 471 -8.55 25.51 -20.74
N LYS A 472 -8.39 26.53 -21.57
CA LYS A 472 -8.10 26.36 -22.99
C LYS A 472 -6.65 26.78 -23.24
N SER A 473 -5.77 25.80 -23.37
CA SER A 473 -4.36 26.05 -23.66
C SER A 473 -3.91 25.21 -24.83
N ASP A 474 -3.24 25.83 -25.79
CA ASP A 474 -2.59 25.15 -26.92
C ASP A 474 -1.21 24.58 -26.55
N THR A 475 -0.73 24.83 -25.32
CA THR A 475 0.57 24.41 -24.83
C THR A 475 0.40 23.51 -23.62
N PHE A 476 1.45 22.73 -23.30
CA PHE A 476 1.53 21.96 -22.05
C PHE A 476 1.54 22.91 -20.84
N TYR A 477 0.85 22.52 -19.79
CA TYR A 477 0.81 23.28 -18.53
C TYR A 477 0.70 22.33 -17.34
N ARG A 478 1.10 22.84 -16.17
CA ARG A 478 0.77 22.26 -14.87
C ARG A 478 -0.05 23.26 -14.06
N VAL A 479 -0.87 22.70 -13.16
CA VAL A 479 -1.73 23.44 -12.24
C VAL A 479 -1.32 23.06 -10.82
N GLU A 480 -1.23 24.04 -9.93
CA GLU A 480 -1.07 23.77 -8.50
C GLU A 480 -2.17 24.44 -7.69
N LYS A 481 -2.67 23.73 -6.70
CA LYS A 481 -3.64 24.25 -5.74
C LYS A 481 -2.90 24.56 -4.43
N THR A 482 -2.84 25.83 -4.05
CA THR A 482 -2.07 26.28 -2.87
C THR A 482 -2.73 25.87 -1.56
N ASP A 483 -4.08 26.02 -1.45
CA ASP A 483 -4.86 25.51 -0.32
C ASP A 483 -5.14 24.01 -0.51
N ARG A 484 -4.10 23.19 -0.30
CA ARG A 484 -4.15 21.74 -0.55
C ARG A 484 -4.79 20.97 0.59
N LYS A 485 -5.59 19.97 0.25
CA LYS A 485 -6.03 18.92 1.17
C LYS A 485 -4.97 17.83 1.31
N THR A 486 -4.38 17.47 0.16
CA THR A 486 -3.30 16.49 0.08
C THR A 486 -2.27 16.93 -0.96
N LYS A 487 -1.07 16.33 -0.93
CA LYS A 487 -0.08 16.51 -2.01
C LYS A 487 -0.49 15.81 -3.31
N ASN A 488 -1.61 15.08 -3.33
CA ASN A 488 -2.15 14.38 -4.48
C ASN A 488 -3.48 14.98 -4.96
N ASP A 489 -3.72 16.27 -4.71
CA ASP A 489 -4.94 16.96 -5.14
C ASP A 489 -5.09 16.94 -6.68
N GLY A 490 -3.99 16.97 -7.45
CA GLY A 490 -4.00 16.79 -8.89
C GLY A 490 -4.63 15.46 -9.30
N ALA A 491 -4.22 14.36 -8.69
CA ALA A 491 -4.81 13.03 -8.92
C ALA A 491 -6.28 12.95 -8.47
N TRP A 492 -6.62 13.62 -7.34
CA TRP A 492 -7.98 13.60 -6.81
C TRP A 492 -8.98 14.35 -7.70
N MET A 493 -8.57 15.49 -8.25
CA MET A 493 -9.42 16.35 -9.07
C MET A 493 -9.10 16.27 -10.58
N ASN A 494 -8.13 15.41 -10.97
CA ASN A 494 -7.72 15.10 -12.34
C ASN A 494 -7.23 16.32 -13.14
N PHE A 495 -6.09 16.87 -12.71
CA PHE A 495 -5.37 17.91 -13.42
C PHE A 495 -3.84 17.70 -13.36
N PRO A 496 -3.09 18.07 -14.41
CA PRO A 496 -1.63 17.98 -14.41
C PRO A 496 -1.04 18.80 -13.28
N SER A 497 -0.25 18.16 -12.40
CA SER A 497 0.23 18.75 -11.14
C SER A 497 1.73 18.61 -10.95
N VAL A 498 2.23 19.17 -9.84
CA VAL A 498 3.65 19.08 -9.44
C VAL A 498 3.80 18.28 -8.17
N SER A 499 2.91 18.47 -7.20
CA SER A 499 3.02 17.89 -5.87
C SER A 499 2.69 16.40 -5.86
N LEU A 500 3.39 15.64 -4.98
CA LEU A 500 3.25 14.19 -4.85
C LEU A 500 3.50 13.71 -3.41
N PHE A 501 2.68 12.74 -2.97
CA PHE A 501 3.01 11.85 -1.86
C PHE A 501 2.74 10.40 -2.29
N SER A 502 3.80 9.62 -2.49
CA SER A 502 3.71 8.24 -2.97
C SER A 502 4.93 7.42 -2.56
N SER A 503 4.73 6.13 -2.24
CA SER A 503 5.84 5.20 -2.03
C SER A 503 6.66 4.94 -3.30
N THR A 504 6.15 5.33 -4.47
CA THR A 504 6.84 5.25 -5.77
C THR A 504 7.46 6.60 -6.19
N ALA A 505 7.61 7.55 -5.26
CA ALA A 505 8.20 8.86 -5.55
C ALA A 505 9.65 8.72 -6.03
N ASN A 506 10.02 9.49 -7.06
CA ASN A 506 11.38 9.53 -7.59
C ASN A 506 12.30 10.29 -6.61
N ALA A 507 13.36 9.63 -6.13
CA ALA A 507 14.28 10.18 -5.15
C ALA A 507 15.03 11.43 -5.67
N SER A 508 15.39 11.48 -6.95
CA SER A 508 16.07 12.64 -7.53
C SER A 508 15.19 13.87 -7.62
N LEU A 509 13.86 13.69 -7.84
CA LEU A 509 12.91 14.80 -7.76
C LEU A 509 12.81 15.34 -6.33
N SER A 510 12.70 14.46 -5.33
CA SER A 510 12.68 14.90 -3.92
C SER A 510 13.93 15.70 -3.56
N ASP A 511 15.09 15.32 -4.09
CA ASP A 511 16.36 16.07 -3.89
C ASP A 511 16.36 17.41 -4.61
N PHE A 512 15.89 17.46 -5.86
CA PHE A 512 15.75 18.70 -6.62
C PHE A 512 14.83 19.70 -5.91
N PHE A 513 13.64 19.26 -5.47
CA PHE A 513 12.70 20.13 -4.75
C PHE A 513 13.33 20.71 -3.48
N ARG A 514 14.05 19.89 -2.72
CA ARG A 514 14.77 20.33 -1.53
C ARG A 514 15.85 21.38 -1.85
N LYS A 515 16.66 21.16 -2.92
CA LYS A 515 17.68 22.11 -3.37
C LYS A 515 17.11 23.43 -3.81
N MET A 516 15.89 23.42 -4.37
CA MET A 516 15.18 24.64 -4.81
C MET A 516 14.39 25.34 -3.70
N GLY A 517 14.39 24.80 -2.46
CA GLY A 517 13.70 25.39 -1.31
C GLY A 517 12.23 24.98 -1.18
N CYS A 518 11.82 23.94 -1.87
CA CYS A 518 10.46 23.40 -1.78
C CYS A 518 10.37 22.28 -0.75
N GLU A 519 9.18 22.10 -0.17
CA GLU A 519 8.91 21.03 0.79
C GLU A 519 9.17 19.65 0.16
N SER A 520 10.02 18.85 0.82
CA SER A 520 10.35 17.53 0.33
C SER A 520 10.69 16.55 1.46
N SER A 521 10.47 15.25 1.21
CA SER A 521 10.85 14.15 2.09
C SER A 521 11.20 12.93 1.25
N THR A 522 11.48 11.79 1.88
CA THR A 522 11.86 10.55 1.19
C THR A 522 10.86 10.08 0.14
N ASN A 523 9.56 10.29 0.36
CA ASN A 523 8.46 9.81 -0.48
C ASN A 523 7.43 10.87 -0.83
N ALA A 524 7.79 12.16 -0.66
CA ALA A 524 6.90 13.27 -0.99
C ALA A 524 7.69 14.51 -1.37
N TYR A 525 7.14 15.29 -2.27
CA TYR A 525 7.57 16.64 -2.60
C TYR A 525 6.38 17.52 -2.96
N SER A 526 6.49 18.81 -2.82
CA SER A 526 5.39 19.72 -3.13
C SER A 526 5.87 21.13 -3.43
N ILE A 527 4.98 21.92 -4.02
CA ILE A 527 5.22 23.31 -4.37
C ILE A 527 5.33 24.25 -3.15
N ALA A 528 5.03 23.78 -1.92
CA ALA A 528 5.16 24.66 -0.74
C ALA A 528 6.59 25.15 -0.57
N GLY A 529 6.75 26.46 -0.37
CA GLY A 529 8.03 27.13 -0.33
C GLY A 529 8.63 27.42 -1.71
N SER A 530 7.94 27.14 -2.81
CA SER A 530 8.42 27.52 -4.14
C SER A 530 8.46 29.05 -4.31
N THR A 531 9.37 29.50 -5.16
CA THR A 531 9.38 30.86 -5.67
C THR A 531 8.80 30.91 -7.08
N PRO A 532 8.37 32.07 -7.58
CA PRO A 532 7.92 32.19 -8.97
C PRO A 532 8.97 31.75 -10.00
N LEU A 533 10.26 31.75 -9.68
CA LEU A 533 11.30 31.18 -10.54
C LEU A 533 11.17 29.66 -10.61
N VAL A 534 10.96 28.98 -9.49
CA VAL A 534 10.79 27.53 -9.45
C VAL A 534 9.52 27.13 -10.19
N ASP A 535 8.42 27.84 -9.97
CA ASP A 535 7.16 27.61 -10.70
C ASP A 535 7.36 27.74 -12.22
N SER A 536 8.14 28.73 -12.65
CA SER A 536 8.52 28.92 -14.06
C SER A 536 9.27 27.71 -14.63
N LEU A 537 10.33 27.27 -13.94
CA LEU A 537 11.17 26.13 -14.34
C LEU A 537 10.40 24.80 -14.41
N LEU A 538 9.37 24.64 -13.56
CA LEU A 538 8.52 23.45 -13.50
C LEU A 538 7.29 23.52 -14.42
N SER A 539 7.17 24.55 -15.23
CA SER A 539 6.03 24.77 -16.14
C SER A 539 4.68 24.89 -15.41
N VAL A 540 4.66 25.42 -14.17
CA VAL A 540 3.44 25.71 -13.42
C VAL A 540 2.80 26.96 -13.99
N ARG A 541 1.85 26.77 -14.89
CA ARG A 541 1.18 27.88 -15.58
C ARG A 541 0.00 28.43 -14.80
N TYR A 542 -0.69 27.57 -14.05
CA TYR A 542 -1.89 27.99 -13.34
C TYR A 542 -1.76 27.68 -11.84
N GLY A 543 -2.21 28.66 -11.03
CA GLY A 543 -2.37 28.52 -9.58
C GLY A 543 -3.84 28.63 -9.17
N ILE A 544 -4.32 27.70 -8.31
CA ILE A 544 -5.65 27.74 -7.71
C ILE A 544 -5.53 28.16 -6.27
N TYR A 545 -6.24 29.20 -5.89
CA TYR A 545 -6.20 29.83 -4.56
C TYR A 545 -7.58 29.85 -3.92
N GLY A 546 -7.64 29.75 -2.59
CA GLY A 546 -8.86 29.90 -1.81
C GLY A 546 -9.31 31.35 -1.61
N ASP A 547 -8.47 32.33 -1.95
CA ASP A 547 -8.68 33.76 -1.79
C ASP A 547 -8.15 34.53 -2.99
N GLN A 548 -8.52 35.82 -3.05
CA GLN A 548 -8.05 36.73 -4.09
C GLN A 548 -6.58 37.10 -3.81
N GLN A 549 -5.72 36.83 -4.80
CA GLN A 549 -4.32 37.21 -4.74
C GLN A 549 -4.10 38.70 -5.05
N PRO A 550 -3.07 39.32 -4.43
CA PRO A 550 -2.72 40.72 -4.70
C PRO A 550 -2.22 40.91 -6.15
N ALA A 551 -2.40 42.10 -6.69
CA ALA A 551 -1.84 42.46 -8.00
C ALA A 551 -0.34 42.70 -7.89
N ASP A 552 0.45 41.67 -8.14
CA ASP A 552 1.92 41.64 -8.02
C ASP A 552 2.65 41.80 -9.36
N GLY A 553 1.90 41.79 -10.49
CA GLY A 553 2.48 41.80 -11.82
C GLY A 553 2.98 40.45 -12.32
N LEU A 554 3.00 39.41 -11.48
CA LEU A 554 3.48 38.08 -11.80
C LEU A 554 2.38 37.17 -12.37
N ARG A 555 1.12 37.43 -12.02
CA ARG A 555 -0.02 36.59 -12.37
C ARG A 555 -1.24 37.42 -12.78
N ASP A 556 -2.07 36.88 -13.64
CA ASP A 556 -3.34 37.45 -14.06
C ASP A 556 -4.51 36.55 -13.64
N LEU A 557 -5.61 37.14 -13.17
CA LEU A 557 -6.82 36.38 -12.86
C LEU A 557 -7.41 35.81 -14.17
N SER A 558 -7.46 34.47 -14.25
CA SER A 558 -8.00 33.75 -15.39
C SER A 558 -9.50 33.46 -15.23
N ALA A 559 -9.91 32.93 -14.07
CA ALA A 559 -11.31 32.60 -13.78
C ALA A 559 -11.57 32.52 -12.26
N ARG A 560 -12.87 32.51 -11.90
CA ARG A 560 -13.33 32.29 -10.52
C ARG A 560 -14.53 31.36 -10.51
N LYS A 561 -14.59 30.43 -9.56
CA LYS A 561 -15.74 29.56 -9.32
C LYS A 561 -15.92 29.34 -7.81
N GLY A 562 -17.11 29.60 -7.28
CA GLY A 562 -17.36 29.51 -5.85
C GLY A 562 -16.36 30.31 -5.02
N SER A 563 -15.68 29.64 -4.10
CA SER A 563 -14.59 30.22 -3.29
C SER A 563 -13.22 30.13 -3.97
N MET A 564 -13.09 29.45 -5.11
CA MET A 564 -11.81 29.18 -5.77
C MET A 564 -11.50 30.21 -6.86
N TRP A 565 -10.22 30.60 -6.91
CA TRP A 565 -9.67 31.58 -7.86
C TRP A 565 -8.58 30.90 -8.68
N LEU A 566 -8.66 30.97 -10.00
CA LEU A 566 -7.66 30.49 -10.95
C LEU A 566 -6.86 31.66 -11.50
N TYR A 567 -5.54 31.63 -11.27
CA TYR A 567 -4.60 32.63 -11.82
C TYR A 567 -3.68 31.97 -12.84
N GLU A 568 -3.29 32.73 -13.87
CA GLU A 568 -2.29 32.36 -14.86
C GLU A 568 -0.97 33.07 -14.57
N ASN A 569 0.12 32.33 -14.40
CA ASN A 569 1.48 32.85 -14.20
C ASN A 569 2.03 33.36 -15.54
N LYS A 570 2.51 34.62 -15.59
CA LYS A 570 3.00 35.27 -16.79
C LYS A 570 4.33 34.73 -17.30
N PHE A 571 5.21 34.40 -16.38
CA PHE A 571 6.59 33.98 -16.69
C PHE A 571 6.71 32.48 -16.54
N THR A 572 6.02 31.68 -17.36
CA THR A 572 6.05 30.22 -17.32
C THR A 572 6.83 29.71 -18.51
N LEU A 573 7.93 28.99 -18.23
CA LEU A 573 8.71 28.29 -19.25
C LEU A 573 7.93 27.09 -19.81
N PRO A 574 8.08 26.79 -21.11
CA PRO A 574 7.44 25.62 -21.73
C PRO A 574 8.04 24.33 -21.20
N VAL A 575 7.37 23.20 -21.47
CA VAL A 575 7.83 21.86 -21.03
C VAL A 575 9.20 21.51 -21.58
N ALA A 576 9.62 22.09 -22.71
CA ALA A 576 10.93 21.90 -23.31
C ALA A 576 11.42 23.20 -23.98
N PHE A 577 12.70 23.49 -23.89
CA PHE A 577 13.35 24.64 -24.52
C PHE A 577 14.87 24.40 -24.64
N MET A 578 15.54 25.17 -25.50
CA MET A 578 17.00 25.14 -25.56
C MET A 578 17.60 25.81 -24.33
N LEU A 579 18.36 25.05 -23.55
CA LEU A 579 19.04 25.57 -22.37
C LEU A 579 20.17 26.51 -22.82
N PRO A 580 20.31 27.72 -22.25
CA PRO A 580 21.47 28.55 -22.54
C PRO A 580 22.78 27.80 -22.22
N SER A 581 23.77 27.90 -23.13
CA SER A 581 25.02 27.14 -23.02
C SER A 581 25.77 27.38 -21.69
N ASP A 582 25.61 28.57 -21.14
CA ASP A 582 26.30 28.96 -19.91
C ASP A 582 25.69 28.31 -18.66
N VAL A 583 24.42 27.85 -18.73
CA VAL A 583 23.74 27.20 -17.62
C VAL A 583 24.21 25.75 -17.47
N GLU A 584 24.48 25.07 -18.57
CA GLU A 584 24.98 23.70 -18.55
C GLU A 584 26.39 23.63 -17.93
N GLY A 585 26.51 23.04 -16.77
CA GLY A 585 27.78 22.83 -16.06
C GLY A 585 28.27 24.01 -15.19
N ASN A 586 27.62 25.19 -15.29
CA ASN A 586 27.99 26.35 -14.47
C ASN A 586 26.99 26.65 -13.36
N TRP A 587 25.72 26.23 -13.49
CA TRP A 587 24.73 26.39 -12.42
C TRP A 587 25.02 25.43 -11.26
N ILE A 588 25.36 26.00 -10.09
CA ILE A 588 25.74 25.26 -8.87
C ILE A 588 24.49 24.99 -8.03
N MET A 589 24.06 23.72 -8.02
CA MET A 589 22.87 23.29 -7.27
C MET A 589 23.17 22.75 -5.86
N ASP A 590 24.41 22.66 -5.43
CA ASP A 590 24.81 22.05 -4.16
C ASP A 590 25.34 23.06 -3.12
N SER A 591 24.84 24.31 -3.15
CA SER A 591 25.24 25.36 -2.21
C SER A 591 24.76 25.14 -0.77
N GLY A 592 23.84 24.19 -0.56
CA GLY A 592 23.22 23.92 0.75
C GLY A 592 22.19 24.97 1.21
N ASN A 593 22.04 26.06 0.46
CA ASN A 593 21.03 27.12 0.69
C ASN A 593 20.26 27.35 -0.60
N PRO A 594 18.93 27.16 -0.62
CA PRO A 594 18.14 27.29 -1.85
C PRO A 594 18.12 28.71 -2.42
N ALA A 595 18.29 29.76 -1.61
CA ALA A 595 18.39 31.13 -2.12
C ALA A 595 19.65 31.33 -2.98
N HIS A 596 20.76 30.78 -2.51
CA HIS A 596 22.02 30.82 -3.27
C HIS A 596 21.89 29.97 -4.56
N VAL A 597 21.24 28.80 -4.52
CA VAL A 597 21.02 27.98 -5.73
C VAL A 597 20.25 28.76 -6.79
N GLN A 598 19.20 29.49 -6.41
CA GLN A 598 18.40 30.27 -7.34
C GLN A 598 19.14 31.50 -7.85
N ASN A 599 19.91 32.18 -6.97
CA ASN A 599 20.71 33.33 -7.36
C ASN A 599 21.93 32.94 -8.23
N ASP A 600 22.54 31.78 -8.01
CA ASP A 600 23.60 31.25 -8.89
C ASP A 600 23.12 31.10 -10.35
N LEU A 601 21.84 30.75 -10.57
CA LEU A 601 21.28 30.75 -11.93
C LEU A 601 21.21 32.16 -12.52
N CYS A 602 20.91 33.17 -11.70
CA CYS A 602 20.93 34.57 -12.13
C CYS A 602 22.32 35.03 -12.51
N ASP A 603 23.33 34.68 -11.72
CA ASP A 603 24.75 35.00 -11.98
C ASP A 603 25.22 34.36 -13.30
N VAL A 604 24.91 33.06 -13.50
CA VAL A 604 25.24 32.34 -14.75
C VAL A 604 24.57 32.99 -15.97
N LEU A 605 23.36 33.50 -15.79
CA LEU A 605 22.61 34.19 -16.82
C LEU A 605 22.94 35.70 -16.97
N ASP A 606 23.85 36.24 -16.14
CA ASP A 606 24.17 37.67 -16.07
C ASP A 606 22.89 38.50 -15.93
N THR A 607 22.12 38.23 -14.87
CA THR A 607 20.90 38.95 -14.48
C THR A 607 20.97 39.38 -13.02
N GLU A 608 20.10 40.29 -12.61
CA GLU A 608 19.92 40.57 -11.17
C GLU A 608 19.41 39.36 -10.42
N HIS A 609 19.70 39.29 -9.12
CA HIS A 609 19.24 38.21 -8.23
C HIS A 609 17.73 38.23 -8.06
N VAL A 610 17.12 37.04 -8.08
CA VAL A 610 15.68 36.84 -7.83
C VAL A 610 15.34 36.88 -6.34
N LEU A 611 16.32 36.59 -5.46
CA LEU A 611 16.17 36.64 -4.01
C LEU A 611 17.18 37.63 -3.42
N LEU A 612 16.66 38.73 -2.89
CA LEU A 612 17.44 39.80 -2.30
C LEU A 612 17.43 39.64 -0.76
N PRO A 613 18.57 39.67 -0.08
CA PRO A 613 18.63 39.54 1.39
C PRO A 613 17.95 40.74 2.05
N ASN A 614 17.26 40.49 3.17
CA ASN A 614 16.70 41.52 4.05
C ASN A 614 17.35 41.37 5.45
N GLU A 615 17.78 42.48 6.05
CA GLU A 615 18.41 42.46 7.36
C GLU A 615 17.45 41.91 8.43
N SER A 616 17.97 41.12 9.35
CA SER A 616 17.23 40.54 10.46
C SER A 616 18.05 40.47 11.73
N VAL A 617 17.40 40.49 12.90
CA VAL A 617 18.01 40.40 14.22
C VAL A 617 17.53 39.15 14.92
N THR A 618 18.46 38.32 15.39
CA THR A 618 18.18 37.11 16.14
C THR A 618 18.48 37.27 17.61
N GLU A 619 17.51 36.99 18.47
CA GLU A 619 17.63 36.95 19.92
C GLU A 619 17.14 35.59 20.46
N GLY A 620 18.05 34.67 20.63
CA GLY A 620 17.72 33.31 21.09
C GLY A 620 16.75 32.59 20.13
N ARG A 621 15.54 32.35 20.60
CA ARG A 621 14.48 31.65 19.79
C ARG A 621 13.70 32.59 18.86
N LYS A 622 13.95 33.88 18.91
CA LYS A 622 13.23 34.91 18.16
C LYS A 622 14.12 35.52 17.09
N LEU A 623 13.55 35.75 15.94
CA LEU A 623 14.12 36.52 14.86
C LEU A 623 13.12 37.63 14.49
N THR A 624 13.59 38.85 14.36
CA THR A 624 12.77 40.00 13.97
C THR A 624 13.39 40.67 12.77
N PHE A 625 12.58 41.06 11.81
CA PHE A 625 12.99 41.88 10.68
C PHE A 625 11.91 42.90 10.33
N THR A 626 12.30 43.96 9.67
CA THR A 626 11.39 44.95 9.09
C THR A 626 11.48 44.85 7.56
N ALA A 627 10.34 44.82 6.88
CA ALA A 627 10.31 44.77 5.42
C ALA A 627 10.86 46.06 4.82
N GLU A 628 12.00 45.98 4.12
CA GLU A 628 12.66 47.15 3.51
C GLU A 628 11.87 47.73 2.33
N GLU A 629 11.17 46.89 1.60
CA GLU A 629 10.28 47.22 0.51
C GLU A 629 9.03 46.35 0.49
N THR A 630 7.96 46.81 -0.16
CA THR A 630 6.76 45.94 -0.38
C THR A 630 7.08 44.83 -1.36
N GLY A 631 6.88 43.56 -0.95
CA GLY A 631 7.17 42.40 -1.81
C GLY A 631 6.83 41.09 -1.13
N ASP A 632 7.06 40.00 -1.84
CA ASP A 632 6.88 38.63 -1.30
C ASP A 632 8.16 38.20 -0.56
N TYR A 633 8.00 37.74 0.69
CA TYR A 633 9.09 37.40 1.58
C TYR A 633 9.18 35.89 1.84
N TYR A 634 10.41 35.40 1.87
CA TYR A 634 10.77 34.01 2.09
C TYR A 634 11.79 33.92 3.23
N VAL A 635 11.64 32.93 4.09
CA VAL A 635 12.58 32.68 5.18
C VAL A 635 13.11 31.27 5.12
N TYR A 636 14.44 31.13 5.18
CA TYR A 636 15.12 29.85 5.21
C TYR A 636 15.76 29.60 6.56
N VAL A 637 15.32 28.55 7.27
CA VAL A 637 15.88 28.15 8.57
C VAL A 637 17.16 27.35 8.35
N THR A 638 18.29 27.89 8.75
CA THR A 638 19.62 27.25 8.61
C THR A 638 19.90 26.24 9.72
N ASN A 639 19.36 26.47 10.95
CA ASN A 639 19.50 25.54 12.06
C ASN A 639 18.54 24.37 11.97
N LYS A 640 18.97 23.23 11.46
CA LYS A 640 18.18 22.00 11.25
C LYS A 640 17.71 21.30 12.55
N LYS A 641 17.95 21.88 13.73
CA LYS A 641 17.36 21.39 14.99
C LYS A 641 16.03 22.07 15.31
N VAL A 642 15.70 23.16 14.66
CA VAL A 642 14.39 23.84 14.76
C VAL A 642 13.41 23.11 13.84
N LYS A 643 12.30 22.63 14.39
CA LYS A 643 11.27 21.89 13.62
C LYS A 643 10.04 22.72 13.33
N GLU A 644 9.71 23.66 14.21
CA GLU A 644 8.52 24.49 14.11
C GLU A 644 8.90 25.96 14.28
N VAL A 645 8.27 26.83 13.48
CA VAL A 645 8.41 28.28 13.57
C VAL A 645 7.04 28.91 13.43
N THR A 646 6.72 29.82 14.32
CA THR A 646 5.52 30.66 14.23
C THR A 646 5.94 32.04 13.77
N ALA A 647 5.30 32.55 12.71
CA ALA A 647 5.46 33.87 12.17
C ALA A 647 4.28 34.77 12.59
N VAL A 648 4.57 35.99 13.04
CA VAL A 648 3.60 37.04 13.35
C VAL A 648 3.83 38.22 12.42
N ILE A 649 2.87 38.52 11.59
CA ILE A 649 2.91 39.59 10.56
C ILE A 649 1.73 40.53 10.83
N GLY A 650 1.98 41.64 11.52
CA GLY A 650 0.87 42.50 12.00
C GLY A 650 -0.05 41.76 12.96
N GLU A 651 -1.32 41.57 12.58
CA GLU A 651 -2.32 40.82 13.35
C GLU A 651 -2.44 39.35 12.94
N GLN A 652 -1.76 38.92 11.88
CA GLN A 652 -1.82 37.55 11.38
C GLN A 652 -0.73 36.69 12.02
N THR A 653 -1.07 35.44 12.31
CA THR A 653 -0.15 34.45 12.84
C THR A 653 -0.21 33.21 11.96
N GLU A 654 0.94 32.75 11.51
CA GLU A 654 1.11 31.55 10.69
C GLU A 654 2.14 30.61 11.32
N SER A 655 1.90 29.30 11.24
CA SER A 655 2.81 28.29 11.80
C SER A 655 3.35 27.40 10.70
N PHE A 656 4.65 27.16 10.74
CA PHE A 656 5.39 26.33 9.77
C PHE A 656 6.01 25.13 10.50
N ASP A 657 5.61 23.93 10.05
CA ASP A 657 6.08 22.67 10.61
C ASP A 657 7.17 22.03 9.75
N ASN A 658 8.03 21.22 10.38
CA ASN A 658 9.10 20.48 9.70
C ASN A 658 10.11 21.37 8.94
N VAL A 659 10.37 22.58 9.41
CA VAL A 659 11.31 23.53 8.77
C VAL A 659 12.75 23.01 8.78
N ASP A 660 13.07 22.02 9.64
CA ASP A 660 14.32 21.26 9.65
C ASP A 660 14.60 20.51 8.33
N ARG A 661 13.56 20.24 7.54
CA ARG A 661 13.69 19.62 6.20
C ARG A 661 14.25 20.55 5.14
N GLY A 662 14.28 21.84 5.40
CA GLY A 662 14.97 22.83 4.56
C GLY A 662 14.18 23.36 3.38
N TYR A 663 12.93 23.74 3.61
CA TYR A 663 12.13 24.47 2.65
C TYR A 663 11.99 25.94 3.06
N PHE A 664 11.65 26.83 2.12
CA PHE A 664 11.31 28.21 2.40
C PHE A 664 9.96 28.30 3.12
N MET A 665 9.92 29.02 4.22
CA MET A 665 8.68 29.55 4.78
C MET A 665 8.26 30.74 3.93
N GLU A 666 7.16 30.60 3.19
CA GLU A 666 6.58 31.65 2.37
C GLU A 666 5.71 32.53 3.25
N LEU A 667 6.13 33.76 3.52
CA LEU A 667 5.40 34.73 4.34
C LEU A 667 4.41 35.56 3.52
N GLY A 668 4.36 35.36 2.20
CA GLY A 668 3.54 36.13 1.29
C GLY A 668 3.95 37.59 1.16
N ARG A 669 3.00 38.43 0.70
CA ARG A 669 3.25 39.85 0.42
C ARG A 669 3.19 40.69 1.68
N ILE A 670 4.33 41.33 2.01
CA ILE A 670 4.47 42.19 3.18
C ILE A 670 4.71 43.64 2.69
N ASN A 671 3.99 44.59 3.29
CA ASN A 671 4.17 45.99 2.96
C ASN A 671 5.46 46.55 3.60
N LYS A 672 6.05 47.57 2.93
CA LYS A 672 7.20 48.26 3.46
C LYS A 672 6.97 48.76 4.89
N ASP A 673 8.04 48.76 5.70
CA ASP A 673 8.08 49.18 7.09
C ASP A 673 7.24 48.34 8.08
N VAL A 674 6.69 47.19 7.65
CA VAL A 674 6.00 46.23 8.53
C VAL A 674 7.04 45.37 9.24
N GLU A 675 6.93 45.28 10.59
CA GLU A 675 7.73 44.39 11.42
C GLU A 675 7.16 42.98 11.42
N VAL A 676 8.04 42.02 11.24
CA VAL A 676 7.72 40.57 11.28
C VAL A 676 8.53 39.92 12.39
N ARG A 677 7.86 39.06 13.17
CA ARG A 677 8.49 38.29 14.28
C ARG A 677 8.31 36.80 14.01
N LEU A 678 9.43 36.10 14.08
CA LEU A 678 9.51 34.65 13.99
C LEU A 678 9.91 34.09 15.34
N GLU A 679 9.25 33.00 15.77
CA GLU A 679 9.59 32.33 17.03
C GLU A 679 9.66 30.82 16.82
N ALA A 680 10.79 30.21 17.19
CA ALA A 680 10.95 28.76 17.18
C ALA A 680 10.04 28.12 18.25
N GLY A 681 9.32 27.02 17.88
CA GLY A 681 8.41 26.29 18.78
C GLY A 681 9.08 25.76 20.05
N ASP A 682 8.30 25.28 20.97
CA ASP A 682 8.57 24.64 22.27
C ASP A 682 9.74 25.08 23.18
N ASP A 683 9.50 24.98 24.52
CA ASP A 683 10.51 25.15 25.57
C ASP A 683 11.63 24.12 25.44
N GLY A 684 12.77 24.53 24.95
CA GLY A 684 13.93 23.67 24.67
C GLY A 684 14.38 23.72 23.22
N SER A 685 13.65 24.41 22.34
CA SER A 685 14.09 24.68 20.98
C SER A 685 15.41 25.44 20.94
N PRO A 686 16.32 25.09 20.02
CA PRO A 686 17.59 25.77 19.87
C PRO A 686 17.39 27.21 19.33
N THR A 687 18.47 28.01 19.32
CA THR A 687 18.47 29.34 18.71
C THR A 687 17.95 29.29 17.28
N LEU A 688 17.01 30.18 16.94
CA LEU A 688 16.49 30.35 15.60
C LEU A 688 17.54 31.05 14.74
N GLN A 689 18.19 30.28 13.87
CA GLN A 689 19.06 30.82 12.83
C GLN A 689 18.37 30.70 11.52
N ALA A 690 18.09 31.84 10.87
CA ALA A 690 17.39 31.88 9.60
C ALA A 690 17.82 33.08 8.78
N GLU A 691 17.64 33.00 7.48
CA GLU A 691 17.90 34.07 6.52
C GLU A 691 16.59 34.53 5.90
N VAL A 692 16.45 35.84 5.75
CA VAL A 692 15.25 36.49 5.22
C VAL A 692 15.55 37.01 3.81
N TRP A 693 14.68 36.69 2.88
CA TRP A 693 14.82 37.03 1.47
C TRP A 693 13.55 37.69 0.92
N ARG A 694 13.72 38.72 0.11
CA ARG A 694 12.62 39.35 -0.65
C ARG A 694 12.72 38.94 -2.12
N PHE A 695 11.61 38.57 -2.72
CA PHE A 695 11.57 38.22 -4.13
C PHE A 695 11.61 39.47 -5.04
N ASN A 696 12.38 39.40 -6.12
CA ASN A 696 12.55 40.44 -7.12
C ASN A 696 11.86 40.07 -8.44
N PRO A 697 10.63 40.59 -8.75
CA PRO A 697 9.90 40.26 -9.96
C PRO A 697 10.61 40.64 -11.26
N GLN A 698 11.37 41.76 -11.25
CA GLN A 698 12.08 42.25 -12.43
C GLN A 698 13.22 41.31 -12.85
N ALA A 699 13.91 40.74 -11.86
CA ALA A 699 14.91 39.74 -12.12
C ALA A 699 14.32 38.45 -12.72
N LEU A 700 13.12 38.02 -12.29
CA LEU A 700 12.41 36.89 -12.89
C LEU A 700 12.11 37.13 -14.36
N GLU A 701 11.62 38.31 -14.71
CA GLU A 701 11.32 38.67 -16.11
C GLU A 701 12.59 38.58 -16.98
N ALA A 702 13.74 39.03 -16.45
CA ALA A 702 15.02 38.98 -17.15
C ALA A 702 15.50 37.53 -17.33
N VAL A 703 15.44 36.71 -16.27
CA VAL A 703 15.77 35.28 -16.33
C VAL A 703 14.89 34.55 -17.33
N TYR A 704 13.55 34.75 -17.26
CA TYR A 704 12.59 34.18 -18.20
C TYR A 704 12.91 34.59 -19.65
N GLY A 705 13.23 35.84 -19.89
CA GLY A 705 13.56 36.32 -21.23
C GLY A 705 14.81 35.67 -21.84
N LYS A 706 15.80 35.32 -20.99
CA LYS A 706 17.01 34.59 -21.42
C LYS A 706 16.75 33.11 -21.63
N MET A 707 15.96 32.45 -20.74
CA MET A 707 15.66 31.04 -20.81
C MET A 707 14.65 30.69 -21.92
N ASN A 708 13.70 31.54 -22.21
CA ASN A 708 12.62 31.31 -23.19
C ASN A 708 12.95 31.76 -24.61
N ARG A 709 14.24 31.87 -24.99
CA ARG A 709 14.62 32.32 -26.35
C ARG A 709 14.20 31.32 -27.42
N ASN A 710 14.44 30.06 -27.18
CA ASN A 710 14.24 28.96 -28.13
C ASN A 710 13.32 27.89 -27.52
N PRO A 711 12.01 28.21 -27.36
CA PRO A 711 11.03 27.29 -26.81
C PRO A 711 10.67 26.18 -27.79
N MET A 712 10.32 25.01 -27.31
CA MET A 712 9.62 24.01 -28.10
C MET A 712 8.16 24.44 -28.31
N VAL A 713 7.74 24.51 -29.53
CA VAL A 713 6.33 24.77 -29.91
C VAL A 713 5.64 23.43 -30.06
N LEU A 714 4.74 23.10 -29.11
CA LEU A 714 4.00 21.84 -29.13
C LEU A 714 2.92 21.88 -30.21
N SER A 715 2.76 20.77 -30.94
CA SER A 715 1.66 20.53 -31.88
C SER A 715 0.64 19.54 -31.32
N ARG A 716 1.05 18.66 -30.38
CA ARG A 716 0.20 17.68 -29.70
C ARG A 716 0.82 17.24 -28.39
N TRP A 717 -0.01 16.98 -27.38
CA TRP A 717 0.38 16.25 -26.19
C TRP A 717 -0.75 15.37 -25.65
N THR A 718 -0.37 14.21 -25.09
CA THR A 718 -1.24 13.23 -24.44
C THR A 718 -0.51 12.68 -23.22
N ASP A 719 -1.08 11.70 -22.55
CA ASP A 719 -0.39 11.04 -21.40
C ASP A 719 0.97 10.48 -21.79
N THR A 720 1.10 9.87 -22.98
CA THR A 720 2.29 9.13 -23.39
C THR A 720 3.02 9.70 -24.62
N GLU A 721 2.51 10.75 -25.20
CA GLU A 721 3.09 11.35 -26.42
C GLU A 721 3.15 12.86 -26.34
N LEU A 722 4.30 13.43 -26.69
CA LEU A 722 4.42 14.86 -26.98
C LEU A 722 5.06 15.01 -28.37
N SER A 723 4.63 15.98 -29.14
CA SER A 723 5.25 16.31 -30.43
C SER A 723 5.21 17.80 -30.69
N GLY A 724 6.22 18.29 -31.40
CA GLY A 724 6.36 19.71 -31.71
C GLY A 724 7.61 19.99 -32.53
N SER A 725 7.98 21.25 -32.57
CA SER A 725 9.22 21.70 -33.20
C SER A 725 10.01 22.62 -32.27
N ILE A 726 11.31 22.61 -32.41
CA ILE A 726 12.25 23.49 -31.71
C ILE A 726 13.23 24.06 -32.72
N THR A 727 13.59 25.34 -32.55
CA THR A 727 14.63 25.99 -33.35
C THR A 727 15.82 26.25 -32.42
N ALA A 728 16.98 25.70 -32.77
CA ALA A 728 18.24 25.92 -32.07
C ALA A 728 19.10 26.89 -32.87
N ASP A 729 19.41 28.06 -32.35
CA ASP A 729 20.29 29.05 -32.98
C ASP A 729 21.73 28.57 -33.09
N THR A 730 22.13 27.72 -32.14
CA THR A 730 23.41 27.01 -32.09
C THR A 730 23.17 25.58 -31.56
N ALA A 731 24.08 24.67 -31.88
CA ALA A 731 24.05 23.32 -31.27
C ALA A 731 24.15 23.42 -29.76
N GLY A 732 23.29 22.69 -29.05
CA GLY A 732 23.17 22.77 -27.60
C GLY A 732 22.24 21.70 -27.03
N VAL A 733 21.76 21.91 -25.81
CA VAL A 733 20.91 20.97 -25.07
C VAL A 733 19.48 21.45 -25.04
N MET A 734 18.56 20.63 -25.49
CA MET A 734 17.14 20.79 -25.19
C MET A 734 16.87 20.24 -23.79
N TYR A 735 16.57 21.12 -22.86
CA TYR A 735 16.09 20.79 -21.51
C TYR A 735 14.60 20.54 -21.52
N THR A 736 14.13 19.67 -20.63
CA THR A 736 12.70 19.49 -20.38
C THR A 736 12.39 19.54 -18.90
N SER A 737 11.21 19.97 -18.51
CA SER A 737 10.67 19.83 -17.14
C SER A 737 10.04 18.44 -16.92
N ILE A 738 10.39 17.45 -17.72
CA ILE A 738 9.96 16.05 -17.59
C ILE A 738 10.99 15.29 -16.75
N PRO A 739 10.58 14.58 -15.71
CA PRO A 739 11.49 13.71 -14.95
C PRO A 739 12.14 12.65 -15.86
N TYR A 740 13.43 12.42 -15.66
CA TYR A 740 14.15 11.40 -16.43
C TYR A 740 13.60 10.02 -16.08
N ASP A 741 13.11 9.32 -17.11
CA ASP A 741 12.71 7.92 -17.06
C ASP A 741 13.15 7.24 -18.35
N LYS A 742 13.73 6.05 -18.25
CA LYS A 742 14.20 5.27 -19.41
C LYS A 742 13.07 4.83 -20.35
N GLY A 743 11.83 4.89 -19.88
CA GLY A 743 10.66 4.63 -20.70
C GLY A 743 10.41 5.67 -21.78
N TRP A 744 11.00 6.88 -21.67
CA TRP A 744 10.90 7.91 -22.70
C TRP A 744 11.81 7.62 -23.89
N THR A 745 11.24 7.48 -25.06
CA THR A 745 11.92 7.45 -26.35
C THR A 745 11.73 8.79 -27.06
N ILE A 746 12.84 9.42 -27.48
CA ILE A 746 12.82 10.73 -28.12
C ILE A 746 13.32 10.57 -29.56
N LEU A 747 12.56 11.11 -30.50
CA LEU A 747 12.97 11.20 -31.90
C LEU A 747 13.22 12.65 -32.28
N VAL A 748 14.38 12.92 -32.88
CA VAL A 748 14.71 14.20 -33.52
C VAL A 748 14.73 13.94 -35.02
N ASP A 749 13.86 14.63 -35.78
CA ASP A 749 13.65 14.43 -37.22
C ASP A 749 13.39 12.96 -37.61
N GLY A 750 12.66 12.24 -36.76
CA GLY A 750 12.30 10.84 -36.94
C GLY A 750 13.42 9.84 -36.62
N LYS A 751 14.57 10.29 -36.10
CA LYS A 751 15.69 9.42 -35.66
C LYS A 751 15.76 9.40 -34.15
N ALA A 752 16.01 8.21 -33.56
CA ALA A 752 16.19 8.07 -32.14
C ALA A 752 17.40 8.89 -31.66
N ALA A 753 17.17 9.74 -30.67
CA ALA A 753 18.19 10.54 -30.01
C ALA A 753 18.48 9.96 -28.60
N ALA A 754 19.74 10.00 -28.21
CA ALA A 754 20.13 9.61 -26.86
C ALA A 754 19.68 10.67 -25.86
N SER A 755 18.92 10.23 -24.86
CA SER A 755 18.52 11.07 -23.73
C SER A 755 19.55 10.98 -22.60
N ARG A 756 19.68 12.07 -21.84
CA ARG A 756 20.53 12.14 -20.64
C ARG A 756 19.82 12.87 -19.50
N LYS A 757 20.34 12.71 -18.29
CA LYS A 757 19.88 13.47 -17.13
C LYS A 757 20.51 14.87 -17.14
N MET A 758 19.69 15.89 -16.97
CA MET A 758 20.10 17.24 -16.66
C MET A 758 19.80 17.54 -15.19
N PHE A 759 20.73 18.13 -14.47
CA PHE A 759 20.61 18.42 -13.03
C PHE A 759 20.23 17.16 -12.20
N ASP A 760 20.77 16.00 -12.57
CA ASP A 760 20.50 14.68 -11.98
C ASP A 760 19.03 14.25 -11.98
N THR A 761 18.13 15.03 -12.57
CA THR A 761 16.69 14.87 -12.38
C THR A 761 15.89 14.86 -13.69
N PHE A 762 16.15 15.78 -14.60
CA PHE A 762 15.29 16.03 -15.76
C PHE A 762 15.81 15.41 -17.06
N LEU A 763 14.91 15.13 -17.95
CA LEU A 763 15.18 14.60 -19.28
C LEU A 763 15.76 15.69 -20.18
N ALA A 764 16.86 15.41 -20.85
CA ALA A 764 17.50 16.29 -21.80
C ALA A 764 18.03 15.56 -23.04
N VAL A 765 18.16 16.29 -24.15
CA VAL A 765 18.63 15.76 -25.43
C VAL A 765 19.51 16.80 -26.13
N ASP A 766 20.62 16.36 -26.71
CA ASP A 766 21.48 17.23 -27.53
C ASP A 766 20.84 17.48 -28.89
N ILE A 767 20.75 18.75 -29.30
CA ILE A 767 20.14 19.23 -30.53
C ILE A 767 21.20 19.98 -31.36
N SER A 768 21.26 19.69 -32.67
CA SER A 768 22.11 20.43 -33.60
C SER A 768 21.52 21.81 -33.91
N GLU A 769 22.31 22.71 -34.51
CA GLU A 769 21.82 23.96 -35.04
C GLU A 769 20.74 23.72 -36.13
N GLY A 770 19.65 24.53 -36.11
CA GLY A 770 18.56 24.45 -37.06
C GLY A 770 17.19 24.23 -36.40
N THR A 771 16.19 24.03 -37.26
CA THR A 771 14.82 23.71 -36.83
C THR A 771 14.57 22.23 -36.93
N HIS A 772 14.18 21.63 -35.82
CA HIS A 772 13.99 20.21 -35.68
C HIS A 772 12.57 19.85 -35.28
N ARG A 773 12.07 18.73 -35.82
CA ARG A 773 10.83 18.11 -35.33
C ARG A 773 11.15 17.15 -34.20
N ILE A 774 10.53 17.35 -33.05
CA ILE A 774 10.74 16.52 -31.86
C ILE A 774 9.47 15.72 -31.58
N SER A 775 9.65 14.42 -31.22
CA SER A 775 8.57 13.61 -30.71
C SER A 775 9.05 12.74 -29.55
N PHE A 776 8.23 12.68 -28.51
CA PHE A 776 8.40 11.85 -27.33
C PHE A 776 7.35 10.76 -27.33
N SER A 777 7.71 9.55 -26.95
CA SER A 777 6.78 8.45 -26.68
C SER A 777 7.23 7.69 -25.43
N TYR A 778 6.27 7.32 -24.60
CA TYR A 778 6.51 6.66 -23.34
C TYR A 778 6.01 5.22 -23.32
N GLU A 779 6.90 4.29 -22.98
CA GLU A 779 6.58 2.89 -22.65
C GLU A 779 7.43 2.45 -21.46
N PRO A 780 6.82 1.95 -20.36
CA PRO A 780 7.55 1.54 -19.16
C PRO A 780 8.57 0.43 -19.46
N GLU A 781 9.79 0.57 -18.91
CA GLU A 781 10.83 -0.46 -19.04
C GLU A 781 10.31 -1.81 -18.52
N GLY A 782 10.51 -2.86 -19.31
CA GLY A 782 10.08 -4.23 -18.94
C GLY A 782 8.63 -4.59 -19.27
N LEU A 783 7.76 -3.67 -19.71
CA LEU A 783 6.36 -3.98 -20.03
C LEU A 783 6.19 -5.03 -21.11
N GLY A 784 6.85 -4.88 -22.26
CA GLY A 784 6.79 -5.84 -23.36
C GLY A 784 7.32 -7.21 -22.96
N THR A 785 8.45 -7.26 -22.26
CA THR A 785 9.03 -8.52 -21.73
C THR A 785 8.10 -9.16 -20.70
N GLY A 786 7.51 -8.37 -19.80
CA GLY A 786 6.54 -8.83 -18.78
C GLY A 786 5.28 -9.42 -19.41
N ALA A 787 4.74 -8.75 -20.43
CA ALA A 787 3.57 -9.24 -21.18
C ALA A 787 3.86 -10.57 -21.88
N TRP A 788 5.03 -10.72 -22.49
CA TRP A 788 5.44 -11.97 -23.13
C TRP A 788 5.58 -13.11 -22.10
N ILE A 789 6.24 -12.87 -20.95
CA ILE A 789 6.37 -13.87 -19.87
C ILE A 789 5.01 -14.26 -19.33
N THR A 790 4.10 -13.30 -19.12
CA THR A 790 2.73 -13.56 -18.66
C THR A 790 1.98 -14.42 -19.66
N GLY A 791 2.07 -14.13 -20.97
CA GLY A 791 1.44 -14.91 -22.03
C GLY A 791 1.94 -16.35 -22.09
N VAL A 792 3.26 -16.54 -22.02
CA VAL A 792 3.88 -17.88 -21.99
C VAL A 792 3.46 -18.64 -20.72
N SER A 793 3.48 -17.99 -19.57
CA SER A 793 3.08 -18.59 -18.29
C SER A 793 1.61 -19.02 -18.31
N ALA A 794 0.72 -18.22 -18.86
CA ALA A 794 -0.69 -18.56 -19.03
C ALA A 794 -0.88 -19.75 -19.96
N ALA A 795 -0.16 -19.82 -21.09
CA ALA A 795 -0.18 -20.95 -22.01
C ALA A 795 0.32 -22.24 -21.35
N VAL A 796 1.44 -22.19 -20.62
CA VAL A 796 1.99 -23.34 -19.87
C VAL A 796 1.01 -23.80 -18.81
N LEU A 797 0.38 -22.89 -18.06
CA LEU A 797 -0.66 -23.24 -17.09
C LEU A 797 -1.85 -23.92 -17.77
N GLY A 798 -2.32 -23.40 -18.91
CA GLY A 798 -3.39 -23.99 -19.70
C GLY A 798 -3.08 -25.43 -20.11
N VAL A 799 -1.87 -25.70 -20.61
CA VAL A 799 -1.41 -27.05 -20.96
C VAL A 799 -1.39 -27.97 -19.76
N THR A 800 -0.91 -27.50 -18.59
CA THR A 800 -0.88 -28.34 -17.35
C THR A 800 -2.29 -28.68 -16.87
N VAL A 801 -3.25 -27.74 -16.96
CA VAL A 801 -4.65 -27.95 -16.61
C VAL A 801 -5.30 -28.97 -17.55
N LEU A 802 -5.14 -28.82 -18.86
CA LEU A 802 -5.67 -29.75 -19.87
C LEU A 802 -5.09 -31.16 -19.70
N ALA A 803 -3.78 -31.28 -19.48
CA ALA A 803 -3.13 -32.56 -19.19
C ALA A 803 -3.69 -33.20 -17.90
N GLY A 804 -3.96 -32.39 -16.86
CA GLY A 804 -4.60 -32.83 -15.61
C GLY A 804 -6.00 -33.38 -15.82
N ILE A 805 -6.83 -32.69 -16.60
CA ILE A 805 -8.20 -33.10 -16.95
C ILE A 805 -8.17 -34.42 -17.76
N SER A 806 -7.27 -34.52 -18.74
CA SER A 806 -7.14 -35.73 -19.57
C SER A 806 -6.73 -36.95 -18.76
N ARG A 807 -5.80 -36.79 -17.81
CA ARG A 807 -5.39 -37.87 -16.88
C ARG A 807 -6.54 -38.31 -15.97
N ARG A 808 -7.38 -37.37 -15.47
CA ARG A 808 -8.59 -37.71 -14.70
C ARG A 808 -9.57 -38.52 -15.51
N LYS A 809 -9.93 -38.06 -16.71
CA LYS A 809 -10.85 -38.77 -17.60
C LYS A 809 -10.36 -40.18 -17.91
N LYS A 810 -9.03 -40.38 -18.10
CA LYS A 810 -8.47 -41.72 -18.31
C LYS A 810 -8.59 -42.60 -17.06
N LYS A 811 -8.37 -42.06 -15.85
CA LYS A 811 -8.48 -42.77 -14.56
C LYS A 811 -9.94 -43.16 -14.31
N ASP A 812 -10.89 -42.28 -14.52
CA ASP A 812 -12.33 -42.53 -14.34
C ASP A 812 -12.84 -43.56 -15.31
N ARG A 813 -12.41 -43.54 -16.58
CA ARG A 813 -12.69 -44.58 -17.58
C ARG A 813 -12.10 -45.96 -17.19
N ALA A 814 -10.87 -45.96 -16.63
CA ALA A 814 -10.24 -47.19 -16.17
C ALA A 814 -11.00 -47.81 -14.98
N VAL A 815 -11.43 -46.99 -13.99
CA VAL A 815 -12.22 -47.42 -12.84
C VAL A 815 -13.62 -47.93 -13.28
N SER A 816 -14.30 -47.21 -14.17
CA SER A 816 -15.58 -47.62 -14.75
C SER A 816 -15.45 -48.93 -15.53
N GLY A 817 -14.41 -49.06 -16.37
CA GLY A 817 -14.14 -50.31 -17.12
C GLY A 817 -13.77 -51.48 -16.19
N TYR A 818 -13.11 -51.24 -15.06
CA TYR A 818 -12.84 -52.29 -14.07
C TYR A 818 -14.10 -52.71 -13.32
N SER A 819 -15.00 -51.79 -12.98
CA SER A 819 -16.29 -52.06 -12.31
C SER A 819 -17.22 -52.89 -13.25
N ILE A 820 -17.31 -52.51 -14.53
CA ILE A 820 -18.09 -53.24 -15.52
C ILE A 820 -17.54 -54.67 -15.73
N ARG A 821 -16.20 -54.84 -15.78
CA ARG A 821 -15.56 -56.17 -15.91
C ARG A 821 -15.75 -57.03 -14.65
N LYS A 822 -15.77 -56.42 -13.45
CA LYS A 822 -16.03 -57.13 -12.19
C LYS A 822 -17.47 -57.60 -12.11
N ASN A 823 -18.44 -56.76 -12.41
CA ASN A 823 -19.85 -57.11 -12.47
C ASN A 823 -20.16 -58.20 -13.56
N HIS A 824 -19.46 -58.14 -14.70
CA HIS A 824 -19.61 -59.17 -15.72
C HIS A 824 -19.00 -60.52 -15.32
N LYS A 825 -17.92 -60.54 -14.50
CA LYS A 825 -17.33 -61.77 -13.92
C LYS A 825 -18.20 -62.34 -12.79
N GLU A 826 -18.84 -61.48 -11.99
CA GLU A 826 -19.76 -61.92 -10.91
C GLU A 826 -21.07 -62.46 -11.50
N ASN A 827 -21.64 -61.83 -12.54
CA ASN A 827 -22.80 -62.35 -13.26
C ASN A 827 -22.51 -63.67 -13.98
N LYS A 828 -21.34 -63.88 -14.58
CA LYS A 828 -20.94 -65.18 -15.16
C LYS A 828 -20.73 -66.26 -14.11
N LYS A 829 -20.30 -65.94 -12.86
CA LYS A 829 -20.19 -66.87 -11.76
C LYS A 829 -21.56 -67.25 -11.19
N SER A 830 -22.50 -66.31 -11.08
CA SER A 830 -23.89 -66.61 -10.66
C SER A 830 -24.62 -67.45 -11.68
N GLN A 831 -24.52 -67.18 -13.00
CA GLN A 831 -25.13 -68.02 -14.04
C GLN A 831 -24.51 -69.42 -14.10
N LYS A 832 -23.20 -69.59 -13.83
CA LYS A 832 -22.62 -70.95 -13.77
C LYS A 832 -23.05 -71.71 -12.48
N LYS A 833 -23.38 -71.06 -11.37
CA LYS A 833 -23.97 -71.69 -10.20
C LYS A 833 -25.40 -72.06 -10.40
N GLU A 834 -26.22 -71.26 -11.10
CA GLU A 834 -27.63 -71.63 -11.45
C GLU A 834 -27.70 -72.75 -12.48
N SER A 835 -26.81 -72.83 -13.46
CA SER A 835 -26.75 -73.92 -14.41
C SER A 835 -26.26 -75.24 -13.80
N GLY A 836 -25.33 -75.16 -12.84
CA GLY A 836 -24.86 -76.31 -12.03
C GLY A 836 -25.95 -76.94 -11.14
N SER A 837 -26.73 -76.04 -10.45
CA SER A 837 -27.86 -76.51 -9.60
C SER A 837 -29.07 -77.09 -10.43
N LYS A 838 -29.32 -76.62 -11.67
CA LYS A 838 -30.31 -77.19 -12.54
C LYS A 838 -29.88 -78.53 -13.09
N GLN A 839 -28.60 -78.82 -13.25
CA GLN A 839 -28.10 -80.10 -13.71
C GLN A 839 -28.11 -81.15 -12.58
N GLU A 840 -27.80 -80.74 -11.30
CA GLU A 840 -27.92 -81.62 -10.12
C GLU A 840 -29.37 -81.99 -9.77
N ASN A 841 -30.36 -81.11 -10.00
CA ASN A 841 -31.76 -81.44 -9.76
C ASN A 841 -32.37 -82.35 -10.91
N ARG A 842 -31.86 -82.28 -12.15
CA ARG A 842 -32.24 -83.17 -13.21
C ARG A 842 -31.69 -84.61 -13.02
N THR A 843 -30.55 -84.76 -12.41
CA THR A 843 -29.97 -86.10 -12.12
C THR A 843 -30.65 -86.75 -10.93
N LYS A 844 -31.26 -86.01 -10.01
CA LYS A 844 -32.03 -86.53 -8.87
C LYS A 844 -33.50 -86.86 -9.21
N GLU A 845 -34.08 -86.36 -10.32
CA GLU A 845 -35.40 -86.74 -10.78
C GLU A 845 -35.42 -88.00 -11.68
N ASN A 846 -34.24 -88.42 -12.18
CA ASN A 846 -34.13 -89.67 -12.99
C ASN A 846 -33.74 -90.92 -12.18
N GLU A 847 -33.55 -90.76 -10.83
CA GLU A 847 -33.30 -91.86 -9.93
C GLU A 847 -34.42 -92.18 -8.90
N LYS A 848 -35.71 -91.71 -9.24
CA LYS A 848 -36.85 -92.11 -8.45
C LYS A 848 -37.82 -92.85 -9.37
#